data_2859c340d1b4a8be48712548a5961a3a
#
_entry.id   2859c340d1b4a8be48712548a5961a3a
#
_cell.length_a   1.000
_cell.length_b   1.000
_cell.length_c   1.000
_cell.angle_alpha   90.00
_cell.angle_beta   90.00
_cell.angle_gamma   90.00
#
_symmetry.space_group_name_H-M   'P 1'
#
loop_
_entity.id
_entity.type
_entity.pdbx_description
1 polymer ?
#
loop_
_entity_poly.entity_id
_entity_poly.type
_entity_poly.pdbx_seq_one_letter_code
_entity_poly.pdbx_strand_id
1 'polypeptide(L)'
;MKQYMKLLPVLALGMVVESCVDDALLPYSVQKPTSVAQYEYLNNYDVLKSYLDRAKNPNFKLGLAASVSDFVQQGVVYEAVTTNFDEMTAGNAMKYASVVADDGTMNFSTVSNFVDVAKAAGITIYGHTLGWHAQQNMTYLNGLIADKEITVDPGDAEEVNDVYVDYSTLGSYTYWHGDKVDASINSDGNLLIHNPEAIENFYEIQYHVANGLVASPDIEYTVTAKIKASGDGYLTCCIGDWGGQQTAALSFTTEWQEVKLTFTGVNTADGFVMFQSGNFAGDIEIEWLKVTHNEPGGYVFYNMFTNPTFSTTWQEFVYEGTISEDQAGASGMNTIAFNLSVLPEANTYYFDDIKWELEEKGNTIPLTPEEKKDTLTWALDNWVKGMMEATGGYVTAWDLANETVSGVDNDGDGFYDLQSSENGDPTTNFYWTDYLGDIDYVRILESRARKYFKEYGGDPSKLKLFINDFNLESWWDGNQKVKSLVEWIRRWESDGVTKIDGIGTQMHVSYILNEADQKAQEDAIVNMFKILAESGKLIKISELDMGIVDKAFGTAIKTENVTYEQQLKMAEFYQFIISKYFEIIPVEQQYGITQWCATDSPADSGWRPGEPTGLWDSSFKRKPTYAGFANGLAGKVIAEPSEELSQEK
;
A
#
# COMPACT_ATOMS: atom_id res chain seq x y z
N MET A 1 1.82 67.42 36.00
CA MET A 1 1.09 68.66 36.20
C MET A 1 -0.40 68.37 36.07
N LYS A 2 -1.12 68.21 37.16
CA LYS A 2 -2.11 69.22 37.68
C LYS A 2 -3.09 69.67 36.59
N GLN A 3 -4.37 69.52 36.64
CA GLN A 3 -5.43 69.87 37.69
C GLN A 3 -6.76 69.78 36.91
N TYR A 4 -7.89 69.60 37.30
CA TYR A 4 -8.81 69.72 38.44
C TYR A 4 -10.22 69.34 37.96
N MET A 5 -10.82 68.57 38.73
CA MET A 5 -12.16 68.34 39.14
C MET A 5 -13.08 69.61 39.14
N LYS A 6 -14.30 69.53 38.61
CA LYS A 6 -15.47 70.28 39.13
C LYS A 6 -16.74 69.41 39.05
N LEU A 7 -17.26 69.10 40.22
CA LEU A 7 -18.62 68.64 40.46
C LEU A 7 -19.61 69.83 40.27
N LEU A 8 -20.79 69.51 39.77
CA LEU A 8 -21.99 70.28 40.08
C LEU A 8 -23.22 69.36 40.15
N PRO A 9 -24.13 69.50 41.14
CA PRO A 9 -25.29 68.62 41.32
C PRO A 9 -26.47 69.12 40.50
N VAL A 10 -27.26 68.25 39.92
CA VAL A 10 -28.57 68.61 39.37
C VAL A 10 -29.66 67.84 40.12
N LEU A 11 -30.56 68.61 40.69
CA LEU A 11 -31.76 68.26 41.44
C LEU A 11 -32.59 67.16 40.83
N ALA A 12 -33.02 66.26 41.69
CA ALA A 12 -34.09 65.29 41.43
C ALA A 12 -35.45 66.07 41.35
N LEU A 13 -36.15 65.88 40.22
CA LEU A 13 -37.60 66.20 40.17
C LEU A 13 -38.30 64.83 39.96
N GLY A 14 -38.91 64.36 41.04
CA GLY A 14 -39.74 63.14 41.01
C GLY A 14 -41.02 63.41 40.21
N MET A 15 -41.22 62.67 39.12
CA MET A 15 -42.57 62.41 38.65
C MET A 15 -42.87 60.95 38.98
N VAL A 16 -43.77 60.77 39.95
CA VAL A 16 -44.43 59.50 40.18
C VAL A 16 -45.43 59.33 39.04
N VAL A 17 -45.07 58.50 38.06
CA VAL A 17 -46.06 57.96 37.15
C VAL A 17 -46.47 56.62 37.73
N GLU A 18 -47.62 56.57 38.39
CA GLU A 18 -48.28 55.29 38.64
C GLU A 18 -48.71 54.73 37.30
N SER A 19 -47.83 53.83 36.77
CA SER A 19 -48.19 52.92 35.71
C SER A 19 -48.81 51.71 36.41
N CYS A 20 -50.13 51.60 36.35
CA CYS A 20 -50.77 50.28 36.53
C CYS A 20 -50.30 49.37 35.41
N VAL A 21 -49.19 48.69 35.64
CA VAL A 21 -48.85 47.49 34.90
C VAL A 21 -49.60 46.36 35.59
N ASP A 22 -50.67 45.92 34.99
CA ASP A 22 -51.19 44.60 35.28
C ASP A 22 -50.03 43.61 35.04
N ASP A 23 -49.39 43.21 36.14
CA ASP A 23 -48.51 42.05 36.18
C ASP A 23 -49.36 40.77 35.98
N ALA A 24 -49.97 40.67 34.81
CA ALA A 24 -50.26 39.30 34.29
C ALA A 24 -48.91 38.67 34.00
N LEU A 25 -48.33 38.00 34.98
CA LEU A 25 -47.33 36.99 34.76
C LEU A 25 -47.90 36.00 33.77
N LEU A 26 -47.76 36.31 32.48
CA LEU A 26 -47.94 35.27 31.45
C LEU A 26 -46.96 34.15 31.86
N PRO A 27 -47.43 32.96 32.11
CA PRO A 27 -46.53 31.85 32.37
C PRO A 27 -45.65 31.71 31.16
N TYR A 28 -44.42 32.22 31.26
CA TYR A 28 -43.42 32.04 30.21
C TYR A 28 -42.96 30.60 30.29
N SER A 29 -43.68 29.70 29.62
CA SER A 29 -43.22 28.36 29.42
C SER A 29 -42.20 28.38 28.31
N VAL A 30 -40.93 28.30 28.67
CA VAL A 30 -39.88 28.03 27.68
C VAL A 30 -40.09 26.60 27.21
N GLN A 31 -40.71 26.44 26.07
CA GLN A 31 -40.71 25.14 25.41
C GLN A 31 -39.31 24.84 24.87
N LYS A 32 -38.83 23.67 25.20
CA LYS A 32 -37.54 23.22 24.69
C LYS A 32 -37.63 23.07 23.17
N PRO A 33 -36.64 23.57 22.38
CA PRO A 33 -36.66 23.38 20.93
C PRO A 33 -36.81 21.90 20.54
N THR A 34 -37.67 21.61 19.59
CA THR A 34 -37.92 20.23 19.08
C THR A 34 -36.63 19.56 18.67
N SER A 35 -35.71 20.28 18.03
CA SER A 35 -34.37 19.79 17.64
C SER A 35 -33.49 19.30 18.79
N VAL A 36 -33.84 19.64 20.05
CA VAL A 36 -33.16 19.13 21.25
C VAL A 36 -34.03 18.08 21.95
N ALA A 37 -35.32 18.35 22.09
CA ALA A 37 -36.25 17.47 22.82
C ALA A 37 -36.36 16.08 22.19
N GLN A 38 -36.34 15.99 20.86
CA GLN A 38 -36.47 14.73 20.12
C GLN A 38 -35.34 13.73 20.39
N TYR A 39 -34.17 14.18 20.88
CA TYR A 39 -33.03 13.32 21.19
C TYR A 39 -32.87 13.01 22.67
N GLU A 40 -33.73 13.55 23.55
CA GLU A 40 -33.58 13.41 25.02
C GLU A 40 -33.76 11.97 25.49
N TYR A 41 -34.59 11.16 24.82
CA TYR A 41 -34.78 9.76 25.14
C TYR A 41 -33.47 8.95 25.05
N LEU A 42 -32.49 9.41 24.26
CA LEU A 42 -31.17 8.79 24.13
C LEU A 42 -30.36 8.84 25.45
N ASN A 43 -30.69 9.76 26.36
CA ASN A 43 -30.08 9.85 27.70
C ASN A 43 -30.51 8.69 28.62
N ASN A 44 -31.58 7.97 28.28
CA ASN A 44 -32.06 6.83 29.04
C ASN A 44 -31.31 5.52 28.69
N TYR A 45 -30.41 5.58 27.71
CA TYR A 45 -29.60 4.42 27.34
C TYR A 45 -28.29 4.39 28.13
N ASP A 46 -27.91 3.21 28.59
CA ASP A 46 -26.61 2.91 29.18
C ASP A 46 -25.57 2.58 28.08
N VAL A 47 -24.37 2.18 28.49
CA VAL A 47 -23.31 1.71 27.60
C VAL A 47 -23.70 0.39 26.92
N LEU A 48 -23.35 0.23 25.65
CA LEU A 48 -23.86 -0.88 24.81
C LEU A 48 -23.63 -2.25 25.40
N LYS A 49 -22.44 -2.54 25.93
CA LYS A 49 -22.10 -3.86 26.50
C LYS A 49 -22.93 -4.26 27.72
N SER A 50 -23.61 -3.28 28.38
CA SER A 50 -24.49 -3.56 29.52
C SER A 50 -25.81 -4.23 29.13
N TYR A 51 -26.19 -4.18 27.86
CA TYR A 51 -27.40 -4.81 27.33
C TYR A 51 -27.26 -6.29 26.95
N LEU A 52 -26.03 -6.82 27.00
CA LEU A 52 -25.76 -8.21 26.69
C LEU A 52 -26.11 -9.13 27.88
N ASP A 53 -26.85 -10.21 27.62
CA ASP A 53 -27.08 -11.26 28.60
C ASP A 53 -25.83 -12.17 28.71
N ARG A 54 -24.91 -11.78 29.57
CA ARG A 54 -23.68 -12.53 29.82
C ARG A 54 -23.88 -13.87 30.50
N ALA A 55 -25.02 -14.10 31.10
CA ALA A 55 -25.35 -15.43 31.68
C ALA A 55 -25.71 -16.43 30.57
N LYS A 56 -26.40 -15.96 29.53
CA LYS A 56 -26.75 -16.75 28.35
C LYS A 56 -25.56 -16.91 27.37
N ASN A 57 -24.79 -15.84 27.16
CA ASN A 57 -23.70 -15.81 26.20
C ASN A 57 -22.44 -15.17 26.79
N PRO A 58 -21.68 -15.87 27.66
CA PRO A 58 -20.54 -15.30 28.38
C PRO A 58 -19.36 -14.93 27.49
N ASN A 59 -19.22 -15.57 26.31
CA ASN A 59 -18.09 -15.40 25.41
C ASN A 59 -18.36 -14.45 24.25
N PHE A 60 -19.59 -13.94 24.15
CA PHE A 60 -19.97 -13.02 23.06
C PHE A 60 -19.09 -11.78 23.04
N LYS A 61 -18.65 -11.38 21.85
CA LYS A 61 -17.80 -10.20 21.63
C LYS A 61 -18.60 -9.07 21.00
N LEU A 62 -18.70 -7.97 21.72
CA LEU A 62 -19.19 -6.72 21.16
C LEU A 62 -17.99 -5.87 20.77
N GLY A 63 -17.86 -5.59 19.49
CA GLY A 63 -16.68 -4.95 18.90
C GLY A 63 -16.96 -3.58 18.29
N LEU A 64 -15.88 -2.79 18.19
CA LEU A 64 -15.83 -1.56 17.41
C LEU A 64 -14.58 -1.58 16.52
N ALA A 65 -14.74 -1.27 15.23
CA ALA A 65 -13.60 -0.96 14.40
C ALA A 65 -13.20 0.51 14.58
N ALA A 66 -11.92 0.74 14.79
CA ALA A 66 -11.41 2.09 15.03
C ALA A 66 -9.96 2.25 14.54
N SER A 67 -9.54 3.50 14.38
CA SER A 67 -8.16 3.86 14.11
C SER A 67 -7.28 3.50 15.30
N VAL A 68 -6.21 2.74 15.05
CA VAL A 68 -5.23 2.40 16.08
C VAL A 68 -4.52 3.64 16.62
N SER A 69 -4.18 4.60 15.75
CA SER A 69 -3.53 5.84 16.19
C SER A 69 -4.39 6.63 17.18
N ASP A 70 -5.71 6.68 16.95
CA ASP A 70 -6.62 7.40 17.85
C ASP A 70 -6.85 6.64 19.17
N PHE A 71 -6.91 5.31 19.09
CA PHE A 71 -7.06 4.47 20.27
C PHE A 71 -5.85 4.58 21.22
N VAL A 72 -4.63 4.50 20.68
CA VAL A 72 -3.42 4.53 21.50
C VAL A 72 -3.15 5.91 22.14
N GLN A 73 -3.75 6.98 21.60
CA GLN A 73 -3.72 8.31 22.22
C GLN A 73 -4.59 8.43 23.48
N GLN A 74 -5.43 7.43 23.76
CA GLN A 74 -6.29 7.37 24.94
C GLN A 74 -7.27 8.55 25.07
N GLY A 75 -7.73 9.09 23.94
CA GLY A 75 -8.75 10.12 23.86
C GLY A 75 -10.18 9.56 23.75
N VAL A 76 -11.07 10.31 23.10
CA VAL A 76 -12.50 9.97 22.96
C VAL A 76 -12.75 8.60 22.30
N VAL A 77 -11.91 8.22 21.33
CA VAL A 77 -12.01 6.88 20.66
C VAL A 77 -11.70 5.76 21.68
N TYR A 78 -10.67 5.93 22.48
CA TYR A 78 -10.33 4.99 23.54
C TYR A 78 -11.48 4.86 24.56
N GLU A 79 -12.06 5.99 25.00
CA GLU A 79 -13.20 5.99 25.90
C GLU A 79 -14.43 5.30 25.27
N ALA A 80 -14.71 5.56 24.00
CA ALA A 80 -15.82 4.93 23.27
C ALA A 80 -15.65 3.39 23.23
N VAL A 81 -14.45 2.92 22.88
CA VAL A 81 -14.11 1.47 22.83
C VAL A 81 -14.21 0.86 24.23
N THR A 82 -13.47 1.36 25.19
CA THR A 82 -13.33 0.73 26.51
C THR A 82 -14.62 0.78 27.33
N THR A 83 -15.48 1.77 27.10
CA THR A 83 -16.74 1.93 27.81
C THR A 83 -17.85 1.05 27.22
N ASN A 84 -17.97 1.01 25.89
CA ASN A 84 -19.12 0.39 25.23
C ASN A 84 -18.85 -1.02 24.69
N PHE A 85 -17.59 -1.41 24.48
CA PHE A 85 -17.23 -2.64 23.77
C PHE A 85 -16.26 -3.53 24.56
N ASP A 86 -16.12 -4.78 24.12
CA ASP A 86 -15.21 -5.78 24.68
C ASP A 86 -14.01 -6.02 23.77
N GLU A 87 -14.17 -5.73 22.48
CA GLU A 87 -13.25 -6.07 21.40
C GLU A 87 -13.02 -4.88 20.48
N MET A 88 -11.85 -4.77 19.91
CA MET A 88 -11.54 -3.77 18.87
C MET A 88 -10.98 -4.44 17.64
N THR A 89 -11.42 -4.00 16.47
CA THR A 89 -10.83 -4.32 15.17
C THR A 89 -10.02 -3.12 14.70
N ALA A 90 -8.76 -3.33 14.29
CA ALA A 90 -7.94 -2.27 13.70
C ALA A 90 -8.42 -1.97 12.28
N GLY A 91 -8.75 -0.72 11.97
CA GLY A 91 -9.24 -0.36 10.63
C GLY A 91 -8.25 -0.69 9.51
N ASN A 92 -6.96 -0.34 9.67
CA ASN A 92 -5.94 -0.58 8.66
C ASN A 92 -4.60 -1.13 9.20
N ALA A 93 -4.27 -0.88 10.46
CA ALA A 93 -2.92 -1.09 11.00
C ALA A 93 -2.41 -2.54 10.94
N MET A 94 -3.31 -3.52 10.82
CA MET A 94 -2.99 -4.95 10.73
C MET A 94 -3.13 -5.51 9.31
N LYS A 95 -3.24 -4.66 8.29
CA LYS A 95 -3.29 -5.05 6.87
C LYS A 95 -1.89 -5.09 6.27
N TYR A 96 -1.69 -5.90 5.24
CA TYR A 96 -0.40 -6.14 4.61
C TYR A 96 0.28 -4.84 4.17
N ALA A 97 -0.41 -4.00 3.40
CA ALA A 97 0.13 -2.73 2.89
C ALA A 97 0.50 -1.71 3.98
N SER A 98 -0.03 -1.86 5.21
CA SER A 98 0.30 -0.97 6.33
C SER A 98 1.59 -1.37 7.05
N VAL A 99 2.10 -2.57 6.81
CA VAL A 99 3.23 -3.17 7.51
C VAL A 99 4.42 -3.45 6.59
N VAL A 100 4.15 -3.88 5.35
CA VAL A 100 5.17 -4.30 4.39
C VAL A 100 5.52 -3.15 3.45
N ALA A 101 6.79 -2.74 3.41
CA ALA A 101 7.31 -1.73 2.49
C ALA A 101 7.65 -2.31 1.11
N ASP A 102 7.94 -1.43 0.13
CA ASP A 102 8.26 -1.82 -1.26
C ASP A 102 9.53 -2.67 -1.39
N ASP A 103 10.43 -2.58 -0.44
CA ASP A 103 11.65 -3.41 -0.35
C ASP A 103 11.44 -4.72 0.43
N GLY A 104 10.21 -4.99 0.88
CA GLY A 104 9.85 -6.17 1.67
C GLY A 104 10.17 -6.08 3.16
N THR A 105 10.71 -4.97 3.64
CA THR A 105 10.86 -4.77 5.08
C THR A 105 9.51 -4.66 5.77
N MET A 106 9.38 -5.30 6.93
CA MET A 106 8.13 -5.36 7.70
C MET A 106 8.26 -4.59 9.01
N ASN A 107 7.35 -3.65 9.25
CA ASN A 107 7.32 -2.86 10.49
C ASN A 107 6.06 -3.14 11.30
N PHE A 108 6.16 -3.97 12.31
CA PHE A 108 5.07 -4.33 13.21
C PHE A 108 4.96 -3.44 14.46
N SER A 109 5.72 -2.37 14.58
CA SER A 109 5.76 -1.55 15.81
C SER A 109 4.39 -0.98 16.20
N THR A 110 3.59 -0.55 15.21
CA THR A 110 2.21 -0.07 15.44
C THR A 110 1.31 -1.19 15.96
N VAL A 111 1.46 -2.42 15.43
CA VAL A 111 0.68 -3.59 15.87
C VAL A 111 1.04 -3.95 17.31
N SER A 112 2.31 -4.05 17.64
CA SER A 112 2.76 -4.38 18.99
C SER A 112 2.33 -3.33 20.02
N ASN A 113 2.44 -2.04 19.69
CA ASN A 113 1.95 -0.96 20.56
C ASN A 113 0.44 -1.02 20.76
N PHE A 114 -0.32 -1.33 19.70
CA PHE A 114 -1.78 -1.52 19.81
C PHE A 114 -2.13 -2.67 20.74
N VAL A 115 -1.43 -3.81 20.62
CA VAL A 115 -1.61 -4.98 21.51
C VAL A 115 -1.35 -4.60 22.96
N ASP A 116 -0.27 -3.87 23.26
CA ASP A 116 0.08 -3.47 24.61
C ASP A 116 -0.98 -2.55 25.22
N VAL A 117 -1.47 -1.56 24.48
CA VAL A 117 -2.51 -0.64 24.95
C VAL A 117 -3.84 -1.36 25.14
N ALA A 118 -4.25 -2.21 24.20
CA ALA A 118 -5.48 -3.00 24.29
C ALA A 118 -5.42 -3.96 25.50
N LYS A 119 -4.30 -4.62 25.71
CA LYS A 119 -4.08 -5.50 26.85
C LYS A 119 -4.15 -4.75 28.18
N ALA A 120 -3.56 -3.56 28.27
CA ALA A 120 -3.64 -2.72 29.45
C ALA A 120 -5.07 -2.25 29.72
N ALA A 121 -5.87 -2.02 28.68
CA ALA A 121 -7.27 -1.62 28.77
C ALA A 121 -8.23 -2.81 29.03
N GLY A 122 -7.78 -4.05 28.93
CA GLY A 122 -8.62 -5.25 29.03
C GLY A 122 -9.54 -5.46 27.82
N ILE A 123 -9.19 -4.89 26.67
CA ILE A 123 -9.92 -4.98 25.40
C ILE A 123 -9.29 -6.09 24.54
N THR A 124 -10.08 -7.08 24.10
CA THR A 124 -9.60 -8.08 23.13
C THR A 124 -9.47 -7.46 21.74
N ILE A 125 -8.62 -8.06 20.91
CA ILE A 125 -8.44 -7.63 19.52
C ILE A 125 -8.97 -8.72 18.61
N TYR A 126 -9.74 -8.31 17.60
CA TYR A 126 -10.07 -9.15 16.45
C TYR A 126 -9.13 -8.76 15.31
N GLY A 127 -8.30 -9.70 14.87
CA GLY A 127 -7.26 -9.44 13.86
C GLY A 127 -7.85 -9.36 12.46
N HIS A 128 -7.61 -8.27 11.77
CA HIS A 128 -8.10 -8.01 10.42
C HIS A 128 -6.96 -7.47 9.56
N THR A 129 -6.40 -8.22 8.64
CA THR A 129 -6.64 -9.60 8.20
C THR A 129 -5.32 -10.26 7.80
N LEU A 130 -5.24 -11.61 7.86
CA LEU A 130 -4.02 -12.33 7.45
C LEU A 130 -3.90 -12.48 5.94
N GLY A 131 -5.00 -12.71 5.24
CA GLY A 131 -5.04 -12.84 3.79
C GLY A 131 -6.13 -12.00 3.16
N TRP A 132 -5.80 -11.28 2.09
CA TRP A 132 -6.74 -10.49 1.29
C TRP A 132 -6.13 -10.25 -0.09
N HIS A 133 -6.93 -10.01 -1.11
CA HIS A 133 -6.43 -9.61 -2.44
C HIS A 133 -6.22 -8.09 -2.54
N ALA A 134 -7.00 -7.29 -1.78
CA ALA A 134 -6.87 -5.83 -1.74
C ALA A 134 -5.88 -5.37 -0.65
N GLN A 135 -5.47 -4.11 -0.73
CA GLN A 135 -4.53 -3.47 0.21
C GLN A 135 -3.25 -4.30 0.47
N GLN A 136 -2.72 -4.88 -0.61
CA GLN A 136 -1.43 -5.56 -0.64
C GLN A 136 -0.32 -4.61 -1.09
N ASN A 137 0.93 -4.93 -0.81
CA ASN A 137 2.06 -4.25 -1.43
C ASN A 137 2.39 -4.90 -2.77
N MET A 138 1.76 -4.40 -3.83
CA MET A 138 1.90 -4.94 -5.19
C MET A 138 3.31 -4.76 -5.75
N THR A 139 4.00 -3.65 -5.42
CA THR A 139 5.38 -3.41 -5.85
C THR A 139 6.28 -4.52 -5.37
N TYR A 140 6.21 -4.85 -4.08
CA TYR A 140 7.00 -5.91 -3.48
C TYR A 140 6.62 -7.30 -4.02
N LEU A 141 5.33 -7.65 -3.99
CA LEU A 141 4.88 -8.99 -4.37
C LEU A 141 5.13 -9.30 -5.85
N ASN A 142 4.85 -8.34 -6.75
CA ASN A 142 5.15 -8.51 -8.17
C ASN A 142 6.66 -8.54 -8.42
N GLY A 143 7.45 -7.76 -7.67
CA GLY A 143 8.91 -7.81 -7.72
C GLY A 143 9.49 -9.18 -7.36
N LEU A 144 8.90 -9.87 -6.37
CA LEU A 144 9.34 -11.21 -5.96
C LEU A 144 9.15 -12.28 -7.06
N ILE A 145 8.12 -12.13 -7.89
CA ILE A 145 7.76 -13.10 -8.95
C ILE A 145 8.06 -12.56 -10.35
N ALA A 146 8.74 -11.41 -10.42
CA ALA A 146 9.25 -10.89 -11.69
C ALA A 146 10.25 -11.86 -12.32
N ASP A 147 10.33 -11.80 -13.63
CA ASP A 147 11.31 -12.59 -14.37
C ASP A 147 12.72 -12.26 -13.91
N LYS A 148 13.58 -13.26 -13.79
CA LYS A 148 14.99 -13.06 -13.43
C LYS A 148 15.71 -12.40 -14.58
N GLU A 149 16.24 -11.22 -14.36
CA GLU A 149 17.14 -10.58 -15.32
C GLU A 149 18.40 -11.44 -15.48
N ILE A 150 18.69 -11.86 -16.72
CA ILE A 150 19.99 -12.36 -17.08
C ILE A 150 20.79 -11.15 -17.53
N THR A 151 21.90 -10.86 -16.86
CA THR A 151 22.93 -10.00 -17.45
C THR A 151 23.50 -10.76 -18.65
N VAL A 152 22.93 -10.54 -19.83
CA VAL A 152 23.62 -10.89 -21.08
C VAL A 152 24.67 -9.80 -21.19
N ASP A 153 25.94 -10.23 -21.17
CA ASP A 153 27.04 -9.38 -21.59
C ASP A 153 26.67 -8.86 -22.99
N PRO A 154 26.50 -7.54 -23.20
CA PRO A 154 26.23 -7.02 -24.53
C PRO A 154 27.42 -7.46 -25.36
N GLY A 155 27.19 -8.34 -26.33
CA GLY A 155 28.24 -8.88 -27.19
C GLY A 155 29.12 -7.74 -27.65
N ASP A 156 30.44 -7.94 -27.52
CA ASP A 156 31.52 -7.00 -27.63
C ASP A 156 31.29 -5.95 -28.74
N ALA A 157 30.85 -4.75 -28.34
CA ALA A 157 31.13 -3.55 -29.13
C ALA A 157 32.65 -3.52 -29.27
N GLU A 158 33.18 -3.32 -30.48
CA GLU A 158 34.60 -3.36 -30.74
C GLU A 158 35.29 -2.30 -29.88
N GLU A 159 36.00 -2.76 -28.82
CA GLU A 159 36.69 -1.90 -27.87
C GLU A 159 37.88 -1.29 -28.58
N VAL A 160 37.84 0.00 -28.83
CA VAL A 160 38.96 0.74 -29.40
C VAL A 160 39.89 1.17 -28.28
N ASN A 161 41.17 0.82 -28.40
CA ASN A 161 42.21 1.31 -27.51
C ASN A 161 42.64 2.69 -27.94
N ASP A 162 42.19 3.73 -27.26
CA ASP A 162 42.64 5.12 -27.52
C ASP A 162 44.06 5.34 -27.07
N VAL A 163 44.41 4.81 -25.92
CA VAL A 163 45.77 4.82 -25.37
C VAL A 163 46.00 3.51 -24.63
N TYR A 164 47.18 2.94 -24.85
CA TYR A 164 47.66 1.79 -24.08
C TYR A 164 49.14 2.02 -23.68
N VAL A 165 49.42 1.87 -22.40
CA VAL A 165 50.77 2.00 -21.84
C VAL A 165 51.11 0.73 -21.07
N ASP A 166 52.08 -0.03 -21.59
CA ASP A 166 52.76 -1.12 -20.87
C ASP A 166 54.09 -0.55 -20.36
N TYR A 167 54.18 -0.36 -19.04
CA TYR A 167 55.37 0.27 -18.45
C TYR A 167 56.61 -0.59 -18.54
N SER A 168 56.50 -1.90 -18.74
CA SER A 168 57.65 -2.80 -18.97
C SER A 168 58.42 -2.47 -20.28
N THR A 169 57.76 -1.83 -21.22
CA THR A 169 58.37 -1.40 -22.48
C THR A 169 59.10 -0.05 -22.37
N LEU A 170 58.90 0.66 -21.26
CA LEU A 170 59.53 1.97 -21.02
C LEU A 170 60.82 1.79 -20.23
N GLY A 171 61.95 2.11 -20.80
CA GLY A 171 63.26 2.00 -20.12
C GLY A 171 63.42 2.97 -18.91
N SER A 172 62.63 4.03 -18.85
CA SER A 172 62.57 5.00 -17.75
C SER A 172 61.26 5.77 -17.81
N TYR A 173 60.78 6.25 -16.66
CA TYR A 173 59.60 7.10 -16.60
C TYR A 173 59.99 8.52 -17.07
N THR A 174 59.35 9.02 -18.12
CA THR A 174 59.63 10.30 -18.77
C THR A 174 58.40 11.19 -18.95
N TYR A 175 57.24 10.76 -18.44
CA TYR A 175 56.05 11.59 -18.52
C TYR A 175 56.13 12.79 -17.56
N TRP A 176 55.29 13.78 -17.80
CA TRP A 176 55.19 14.93 -16.92
C TRP A 176 54.78 14.53 -15.50
N HIS A 177 55.41 15.12 -14.51
CA HIS A 177 55.06 14.98 -13.10
C HIS A 177 55.41 16.26 -12.31
N GLY A 178 54.75 16.43 -11.17
CA GLY A 178 55.04 17.51 -10.22
C GLY A 178 56.39 17.32 -9.53
N ASP A 179 56.95 18.44 -9.02
CA ASP A 179 58.29 18.46 -8.39
C ASP A 179 58.42 17.57 -7.15
N LYS A 180 57.30 17.20 -6.51
CA LYS A 180 57.27 16.36 -5.30
C LYS A 180 57.12 14.87 -5.59
N VAL A 181 57.01 14.48 -6.85
CA VAL A 181 56.76 13.08 -7.24
C VAL A 181 58.07 12.32 -7.37
N ASP A 182 58.19 11.21 -6.67
CA ASP A 182 59.24 10.23 -6.87
C ASP A 182 58.66 9.07 -7.70
N ALA A 183 58.97 9.08 -9.00
CA ALA A 183 58.45 8.13 -9.99
C ALA A 183 59.62 7.45 -10.75
N SER A 184 59.54 6.15 -10.89
CA SER A 184 60.52 5.33 -11.60
C SER A 184 59.87 4.09 -12.22
N ILE A 185 60.60 3.44 -13.15
CA ILE A 185 60.27 2.09 -13.58
C ILE A 185 61.08 1.12 -12.71
N ASN A 186 60.42 0.28 -11.96
CA ASN A 186 61.08 -0.66 -11.06
C ASN A 186 61.69 -1.87 -11.81
N SER A 187 62.35 -2.78 -11.07
CA SER A 187 63.02 -3.95 -11.67
C SER A 187 62.06 -4.94 -12.34
N ASP A 188 60.79 -4.90 -11.99
CA ASP A 188 59.74 -5.76 -12.53
C ASP A 188 59.07 -5.15 -13.77
N GLY A 189 59.49 -3.92 -14.15
CA GLY A 189 58.95 -3.17 -15.29
C GLY A 189 57.71 -2.37 -14.99
N ASN A 190 57.31 -2.20 -13.72
CA ASN A 190 56.12 -1.45 -13.34
C ASN A 190 56.47 0.04 -13.10
N LEU A 191 55.52 0.93 -13.37
CA LEU A 191 55.62 2.28 -12.86
C LEU A 191 55.47 2.25 -11.33
N LEU A 192 56.51 2.72 -10.64
CA LEU A 192 56.53 2.85 -9.16
C LEU A 192 56.47 4.32 -8.79
N ILE A 193 55.52 4.66 -7.97
CA ILE A 193 55.39 5.96 -7.30
C ILE A 193 55.64 5.79 -5.83
N HIS A 194 56.61 6.47 -5.27
CA HIS A 194 56.96 6.44 -3.87
C HIS A 194 56.55 7.72 -3.16
N ASN A 195 55.62 7.63 -2.22
CA ASN A 195 55.18 8.73 -1.36
C ASN A 195 55.60 8.43 0.12
N PRO A 196 56.62 9.10 0.66
CA PRO A 196 57.08 8.81 2.02
C PRO A 196 56.07 9.21 3.11
N GLU A 197 55.18 10.17 2.80
CA GLU A 197 54.16 10.66 3.72
C GLU A 197 52.95 11.18 2.97
N ALA A 198 51.77 11.06 3.58
CA ALA A 198 50.55 11.70 3.06
C ALA A 198 50.62 13.20 3.32
N ILE A 199 50.21 14.00 2.32
CA ILE A 199 50.27 15.46 2.37
C ILE A 199 48.86 16.08 2.31
N GLU A 200 48.69 17.25 2.94
CA GLU A 200 47.37 17.90 3.06
C GLU A 200 46.79 18.24 1.68
N ASN A 201 47.61 18.75 0.78
CA ASN A 201 47.20 19.07 -0.60
C ASN A 201 47.51 17.87 -1.50
N PHE A 202 46.66 16.87 -1.53
CA PHE A 202 46.89 15.62 -2.26
C PHE A 202 47.25 15.76 -3.72
N TYR A 203 46.80 16.85 -4.40
CA TYR A 203 47.09 17.17 -5.78
C TYR A 203 48.52 17.64 -6.03
N GLU A 204 49.34 17.89 -5.03
CA GLU A 204 50.76 18.22 -5.20
C GLU A 204 51.60 16.99 -5.58
N ILE A 205 51.11 15.76 -5.31
CA ILE A 205 51.65 14.52 -5.83
C ILE A 205 50.83 14.11 -7.05
N GLN A 206 51.16 14.67 -8.20
CA GLN A 206 50.44 14.43 -9.46
C GLN A 206 51.41 14.09 -10.59
N TYR A 207 51.00 13.11 -11.41
CA TYR A 207 51.83 12.58 -12.47
C TYR A 207 50.99 12.00 -13.59
N HIS A 208 51.44 12.15 -14.83
CA HIS A 208 50.80 11.55 -15.98
C HIS A 208 51.07 10.05 -16.01
N VAL A 209 50.01 9.26 -16.20
CA VAL A 209 50.13 7.81 -16.40
C VAL A 209 49.91 7.43 -17.87
N ALA A 210 49.33 8.30 -18.67
CA ALA A 210 49.23 8.18 -20.12
C ALA A 210 49.17 9.57 -20.76
N ASN A 211 49.64 9.67 -22.00
CA ASN A 211 49.61 10.89 -22.82
C ASN A 211 49.07 10.56 -24.22
N GLY A 212 48.76 11.59 -24.99
CA GLY A 212 48.34 11.49 -26.38
C GLY A 212 46.88 11.05 -26.56
N LEU A 213 46.04 11.26 -25.53
CA LEU A 213 44.61 11.00 -25.62
C LEU A 213 43.92 12.00 -26.55
N VAL A 214 43.17 11.50 -27.52
CA VAL A 214 42.21 12.30 -28.30
C VAL A 214 40.80 11.87 -27.87
N ALA A 215 40.00 12.79 -27.39
CA ALA A 215 38.69 12.48 -26.87
C ALA A 215 37.63 13.50 -27.27
N SER A 216 36.39 13.01 -27.47
CA SER A 216 35.20 13.79 -27.82
C SER A 216 34.16 13.74 -26.68
N PRO A 217 33.48 14.86 -26.40
CA PRO A 217 32.60 14.96 -25.22
C PRO A 217 31.37 14.05 -25.28
N ASP A 218 31.00 13.59 -26.46
CA ASP A 218 29.81 12.73 -26.66
C ASP A 218 30.11 11.23 -26.56
N ILE A 219 31.40 10.89 -26.31
CA ILE A 219 31.86 9.49 -26.19
C ILE A 219 32.17 9.20 -24.71
N GLU A 220 31.82 8.00 -24.28
CA GLU A 220 32.18 7.47 -22.96
C GLU A 220 33.53 6.76 -23.06
N TYR A 221 34.48 7.15 -22.23
CA TYR A 221 35.82 6.56 -22.17
C TYR A 221 35.98 5.76 -20.90
N THR A 222 36.61 4.59 -21.00
CA THR A 222 36.94 3.74 -19.84
C THR A 222 38.46 3.73 -19.64
N VAL A 223 38.90 4.20 -18.47
CA VAL A 223 40.28 4.02 -18.00
C VAL A 223 40.34 2.71 -17.23
N THR A 224 41.21 1.80 -17.68
CA THR A 224 41.50 0.56 -16.95
C THR A 224 42.99 0.57 -16.57
N ALA A 225 43.27 0.29 -15.30
CA ALA A 225 44.65 0.19 -14.80
C ALA A 225 44.85 -1.10 -14.02
N LYS A 226 45.96 -1.80 -14.25
CA LYS A 226 46.39 -2.89 -13.39
C LYS A 226 47.34 -2.32 -12.33
N ILE A 227 46.87 -2.31 -11.09
CA ILE A 227 47.47 -1.54 -10.00
C ILE A 227 47.48 -2.35 -8.70
N LYS A 228 48.48 -2.12 -7.86
CA LYS A 228 48.54 -2.48 -6.43
C LYS A 228 49.24 -1.38 -5.65
N ALA A 229 49.22 -1.43 -4.34
CA ALA A 229 50.00 -0.54 -3.49
C ALA A 229 50.52 -1.26 -2.23
N SER A 230 51.37 -0.59 -1.45
CA SER A 230 51.90 -1.11 -0.17
C SER A 230 50.84 -1.15 0.96
N GLY A 231 49.65 -0.58 0.72
CA GLY A 231 48.49 -0.56 1.63
C GLY A 231 47.21 -0.26 0.88
N ASP A 232 46.08 -0.52 1.50
CA ASP A 232 44.77 -0.17 0.96
C ASP A 232 44.59 1.35 0.93
N GLY A 233 44.06 1.89 -0.18
CA GLY A 233 43.89 3.33 -0.35
C GLY A 233 43.16 3.70 -1.62
N TYR A 234 43.20 4.98 -1.94
CA TYR A 234 42.64 5.51 -3.17
C TYR A 234 43.49 6.69 -3.68
N LEU A 235 43.35 7.01 -4.95
CA LEU A 235 43.90 8.20 -5.59
C LEU A 235 42.78 8.85 -6.43
N THR A 236 43.05 10.08 -6.91
CA THR A 236 42.17 10.73 -7.89
C THR A 236 42.73 10.49 -9.29
N CYS A 237 41.93 9.87 -10.14
CA CYS A 237 42.18 9.75 -11.56
C CYS A 237 41.57 10.97 -12.27
N CYS A 238 42.37 11.64 -13.07
CA CYS A 238 41.98 12.79 -13.90
C CYS A 238 42.19 12.42 -15.37
N ILE A 239 41.22 12.68 -16.25
CA ILE A 239 41.28 12.45 -17.68
C ILE A 239 40.88 13.71 -18.44
N GLY A 240 41.68 14.15 -19.41
CA GLY A 240 41.45 15.38 -20.19
C GLY A 240 42.76 16.09 -20.52
N ASP A 241 42.77 17.41 -20.46
CA ASP A 241 43.95 18.25 -20.64
C ASP A 241 44.00 19.37 -19.59
N TRP A 242 44.98 20.28 -19.70
CA TRP A 242 45.10 21.41 -18.77
C TRP A 242 43.97 22.44 -18.89
N GLY A 243 43.14 22.38 -19.94
CA GLY A 243 41.97 23.24 -20.14
C GLY A 243 40.71 22.72 -19.52
N GLY A 244 40.62 21.39 -19.28
CA GLY A 244 39.48 20.76 -18.66
C GLY A 244 39.69 19.27 -18.40
N GLN A 245 39.30 18.80 -17.23
CA GLN A 245 39.45 17.40 -16.78
C GLN A 245 38.18 16.89 -16.16
N GLN A 246 37.91 15.61 -16.39
CA GLN A 246 36.97 14.82 -15.59
C GLN A 246 37.75 14.06 -14.53
N THR A 247 37.19 13.89 -13.33
CA THR A 247 37.89 13.28 -12.21
C THR A 247 37.03 12.25 -11.50
N ALA A 248 37.65 11.13 -11.06
CA ALA A 248 37.01 10.12 -10.23
C ALA A 248 38.03 9.50 -9.25
N ALA A 249 37.52 8.95 -8.16
CA ALA A 249 38.35 8.23 -7.20
C ALA A 249 38.62 6.79 -7.71
N LEU A 250 39.90 6.37 -7.66
CA LEU A 250 40.35 5.02 -7.97
C LEU A 250 40.89 4.38 -6.71
N SER A 251 40.27 3.31 -6.26
CA SER A 251 40.70 2.57 -5.06
C SER A 251 41.65 1.43 -5.45
N PHE A 252 42.59 1.12 -4.56
CA PHE A 252 43.56 0.05 -4.73
C PHE A 252 43.81 -0.69 -3.40
N THR A 253 44.36 -1.90 -3.52
CA THR A 253 44.70 -2.75 -2.36
C THR A 253 46.16 -3.20 -2.45
N THR A 254 46.58 -4.06 -1.53
CA THR A 254 47.92 -4.66 -1.56
C THR A 254 48.09 -5.76 -2.63
N GLU A 255 46.98 -6.21 -3.20
CA GLU A 255 46.99 -7.23 -4.24
C GLU A 255 46.83 -6.61 -5.64
N TRP A 256 47.43 -7.24 -6.65
CA TRP A 256 47.22 -6.83 -8.04
C TRP A 256 45.75 -6.94 -8.44
N GLN A 257 45.21 -5.86 -8.94
CA GLN A 257 43.83 -5.80 -9.43
C GLN A 257 43.70 -4.93 -10.69
N GLU A 258 42.73 -5.25 -11.52
CA GLU A 258 42.30 -4.36 -12.61
C GLU A 258 41.16 -3.48 -12.09
N VAL A 259 41.37 -2.16 -12.18
CA VAL A 259 40.36 -1.17 -11.77
C VAL A 259 39.91 -0.42 -12.99
N LYS A 260 38.58 -0.27 -13.14
CA LYS A 260 37.94 0.44 -14.25
C LYS A 260 37.20 1.68 -13.73
N LEU A 261 37.38 2.80 -14.48
CA LEU A 261 36.62 4.03 -14.26
C LEU A 261 36.09 4.51 -15.60
N THR A 262 34.82 4.88 -15.66
CA THR A 262 34.19 5.46 -16.87
C THR A 262 34.04 6.96 -16.73
N PHE A 263 34.23 7.69 -17.85
CA PHE A 263 34.18 9.12 -17.92
C PHE A 263 33.41 9.59 -19.15
N THR A 264 32.51 10.53 -18.98
CA THR A 264 31.79 11.21 -20.06
C THR A 264 32.13 12.69 -20.08
N GLY A 265 31.94 13.35 -21.23
CA GLY A 265 32.24 14.78 -21.36
C GLY A 265 33.71 15.13 -21.42
N VAL A 266 34.58 14.16 -21.72
CA VAL A 266 36.01 14.40 -21.95
C VAL A 266 36.19 15.00 -23.35
N ASN A 267 36.84 16.16 -23.46
CA ASN A 267 37.07 16.84 -24.74
C ASN A 267 38.50 17.33 -24.81
N THR A 268 39.31 16.68 -25.63
CA THR A 268 40.73 17.05 -25.83
C THR A 268 41.25 16.55 -27.16
N ALA A 269 42.18 17.30 -27.77
CA ALA A 269 42.90 16.92 -28.98
C ALA A 269 44.31 16.36 -28.70
N ASP A 270 44.84 16.56 -27.49
CA ASP A 270 46.14 16.05 -27.03
C ASP A 270 46.14 16.04 -25.48
N GLY A 271 45.46 15.07 -24.94
CA GLY A 271 45.22 14.93 -23.51
C GLY A 271 46.06 13.89 -22.81
N PHE A 272 45.76 13.70 -21.56
CA PHE A 272 46.46 12.75 -20.69
C PHE A 272 45.50 12.09 -19.70
N VAL A 273 45.96 10.98 -19.12
CA VAL A 273 45.45 10.47 -17.83
C VAL A 273 46.49 10.82 -16.78
N MET A 274 46.06 11.46 -15.71
CA MET A 274 46.87 11.89 -14.60
C MET A 274 46.34 11.33 -13.28
N PHE A 275 47.24 10.86 -12.44
CA PHE A 275 46.88 10.43 -11.08
C PHE A 275 47.36 11.48 -10.06
N GLN A 276 46.55 11.67 -9.03
CA GLN A 276 46.86 12.49 -7.86
C GLN A 276 46.78 11.62 -6.63
N SER A 277 47.90 11.35 -5.97
CA SER A 277 48.01 10.34 -4.92
C SER A 277 48.59 10.83 -3.60
N GLY A 278 48.67 12.14 -3.36
CA GLY A 278 49.26 12.70 -2.16
C GLY A 278 48.53 12.38 -0.85
N ASN A 279 47.33 11.85 -0.90
CA ASN A 279 46.57 11.34 0.25
C ASN A 279 47.04 9.97 0.73
N PHE A 280 47.88 9.27 -0.02
CA PHE A 280 48.38 7.94 0.32
C PHE A 280 49.89 8.00 0.62
N ALA A 281 50.30 7.40 1.75
CA ALA A 281 51.71 7.21 2.12
C ALA A 281 52.10 5.76 1.82
N GLY A 282 53.11 5.56 0.97
CA GLY A 282 53.56 4.25 0.55
C GLY A 282 53.91 4.20 -0.92
N ASP A 283 54.04 2.97 -1.43
CA ASP A 283 54.36 2.64 -2.80
C ASP A 283 53.11 2.31 -3.58
N ILE A 284 52.96 2.87 -4.79
CA ILE A 284 51.92 2.49 -5.74
C ILE A 284 52.62 1.94 -6.98
N GLU A 285 52.24 0.73 -7.39
CA GLU A 285 52.78 0.09 -8.58
C GLU A 285 51.69 -0.07 -9.65
N ILE A 286 52.01 0.27 -10.90
CA ILE A 286 51.11 0.15 -12.05
C ILE A 286 51.83 -0.65 -13.13
N GLU A 287 51.25 -1.80 -13.53
CA GLU A 287 51.83 -2.67 -14.57
C GLU A 287 51.51 -2.15 -15.96
N TRP A 288 50.27 -1.79 -16.20
CA TRP A 288 49.79 -1.20 -17.44
C TRP A 288 48.54 -0.33 -17.19
N LEU A 289 48.30 0.57 -18.16
CA LEU A 289 47.06 1.36 -18.21
C LEU A 289 46.57 1.43 -19.65
N LYS A 290 45.25 1.37 -19.84
CA LYS A 290 44.61 1.67 -21.11
C LYS A 290 43.45 2.63 -20.96
N VAL A 291 43.19 3.39 -22.00
CA VAL A 291 41.94 4.13 -22.21
C VAL A 291 41.26 3.53 -23.42
N THR A 292 40.01 3.19 -23.28
CA THR A 292 39.21 2.61 -24.35
C THR A 292 37.89 3.33 -24.50
N HIS A 293 37.31 3.29 -25.69
CA HIS A 293 35.93 3.63 -25.94
C HIS A 293 35.32 2.60 -26.88
N ASN A 294 33.99 2.58 -26.90
CA ASN A 294 33.28 1.80 -27.90
C ASN A 294 33.06 2.70 -29.12
N GLU A 295 33.54 2.27 -30.26
CA GLU A 295 33.28 2.98 -31.51
C GLU A 295 31.77 3.06 -31.74
N PRO A 296 31.20 4.27 -31.94
CA PRO A 296 29.86 4.36 -32.47
C PRO A 296 29.85 3.68 -33.84
N GLY A 297 29.01 2.67 -34.01
CA GLY A 297 28.87 1.95 -35.28
C GLY A 297 28.68 2.91 -36.44
N GLY A 298 29.20 2.51 -37.61
CA GLY A 298 28.99 3.29 -38.84
C GLY A 298 27.51 3.52 -39.11
N TYR A 299 27.23 4.59 -39.90
CA TYR A 299 25.84 4.90 -40.28
C TYR A 299 25.27 3.80 -41.15
N VAL A 300 24.30 3.04 -40.62
CA VAL A 300 23.64 1.92 -41.28
C VAL A 300 22.18 2.26 -41.52
N PHE A 301 21.73 2.15 -42.78
CA PHE A 301 20.31 2.27 -43.11
C PHE A 301 19.63 0.90 -43.11
N TYR A 302 18.48 0.83 -42.45
CA TYR A 302 17.56 -0.29 -42.59
C TYR A 302 16.20 0.22 -43.09
N ASN A 303 15.81 -0.14 -44.29
CA ASN A 303 14.54 0.29 -44.87
C ASN A 303 13.42 -0.65 -44.41
N MET A 304 12.63 -0.22 -43.44
CA MET A 304 11.47 -0.98 -42.94
C MET A 304 10.34 -1.01 -43.96
N PHE A 305 10.09 0.13 -44.61
CA PHE A 305 9.11 0.24 -45.67
C PHE A 305 9.79 0.73 -46.96
N THR A 306 9.60 -0.02 -48.05
CA THR A 306 10.12 0.40 -49.36
C THR A 306 8.95 0.96 -50.19
N ASN A 307 8.99 2.28 -50.41
CA ASN A 307 8.00 3.02 -51.20
C ASN A 307 6.54 2.73 -50.82
N PRO A 308 6.15 2.90 -49.54
CA PRO A 308 4.76 2.69 -49.13
C PRO A 308 3.84 3.69 -49.85
N THR A 309 2.65 3.23 -50.21
CA THR A 309 1.64 4.06 -50.92
C THR A 309 0.76 4.76 -49.89
N PHE A 310 0.71 6.09 -49.97
CA PHE A 310 -0.19 6.91 -49.14
C PHE A 310 -1.56 7.07 -49.78
N SER A 311 -2.57 7.32 -48.95
CA SER A 311 -3.93 7.66 -49.38
C SER A 311 -4.41 8.96 -48.74
N THR A 312 -5.60 9.42 -49.12
CA THR A 312 -6.26 10.59 -48.52
C THR A 312 -6.97 10.31 -47.20
N THR A 313 -6.91 9.08 -46.72
CA THR A 313 -7.47 8.64 -45.45
C THR A 313 -6.35 8.08 -44.58
N TRP A 314 -6.52 8.13 -43.25
CA TRP A 314 -5.59 7.54 -42.32
C TRP A 314 -5.37 6.05 -42.61
N GLN A 315 -4.12 5.63 -42.64
CA GLN A 315 -3.67 4.25 -42.83
C GLN A 315 -2.63 3.93 -41.74
N GLU A 316 -2.68 2.74 -41.23
CA GLU A 316 -1.64 2.20 -40.34
C GLU A 316 -0.62 1.39 -41.15
N PHE A 317 0.66 1.71 -40.96
CA PHE A 317 1.77 0.97 -41.54
C PHE A 317 2.48 0.22 -40.41
N VAL A 318 2.51 -1.10 -40.49
CA VAL A 318 3.16 -1.97 -39.51
C VAL A 318 4.34 -2.68 -40.18
N TYR A 319 5.48 -2.64 -39.54
CA TYR A 319 6.62 -3.47 -39.88
C TYR A 319 6.90 -4.41 -38.71
N GLU A 320 6.97 -5.69 -38.99
CA GLU A 320 7.39 -6.73 -38.04
C GLU A 320 8.58 -7.47 -38.65
N GLY A 321 9.70 -7.53 -37.93
CA GLY A 321 10.89 -8.19 -38.42
C GLY A 321 12.02 -8.16 -37.41
N THR A 322 13.08 -8.91 -37.68
CA THR A 322 14.31 -8.91 -36.89
C THR A 322 15.37 -8.11 -37.61
N ILE A 323 16.03 -7.22 -36.89
CA ILE A 323 17.20 -6.46 -37.36
C ILE A 323 18.42 -7.11 -36.70
N SER A 324 19.34 -7.67 -37.50
CA SER A 324 20.57 -8.26 -36.98
C SER A 324 21.57 -7.20 -36.50
N GLU A 325 22.55 -7.59 -35.68
CA GLU A 325 23.64 -6.71 -35.25
C GLU A 325 24.39 -6.11 -36.43
N ASP A 326 24.67 -6.88 -37.47
CA ASP A 326 25.33 -6.41 -38.71
C ASP A 326 24.49 -5.31 -39.41
N GLN A 327 23.16 -5.39 -39.32
CA GLN A 327 22.24 -4.42 -39.92
C GLN A 327 22.08 -3.17 -39.06
N ALA A 328 22.17 -3.32 -37.75
CA ALA A 328 22.02 -2.23 -36.79
C ALA A 328 23.31 -1.40 -36.63
N GLY A 329 24.45 -2.00 -36.90
CA GLY A 329 25.77 -1.43 -36.63
C GLY A 329 26.16 -1.50 -35.15
N ALA A 330 27.39 -1.20 -34.80
CA ALA A 330 27.96 -1.36 -33.46
C ALA A 330 27.24 -0.51 -32.37
N SER A 331 26.71 0.65 -32.72
CA SER A 331 25.99 1.54 -31.80
C SER A 331 24.48 1.27 -31.75
N GLY A 332 23.98 0.30 -32.50
CA GLY A 332 22.56 0.08 -32.67
C GLY A 332 21.86 1.18 -33.49
N MET A 333 20.55 1.06 -33.61
CA MET A 333 19.69 2.03 -34.29
C MET A 333 19.16 3.04 -33.29
N ASN A 334 19.24 4.33 -33.61
CA ASN A 334 18.81 5.44 -32.75
C ASN A 334 17.90 6.46 -33.46
N THR A 335 17.60 6.26 -34.74
CA THR A 335 16.88 7.25 -35.54
C THR A 335 15.82 6.61 -36.42
N ILE A 336 14.62 7.15 -36.41
CA ILE A 336 13.58 6.93 -37.43
C ILE A 336 13.61 8.10 -38.38
N ALA A 337 13.68 7.83 -39.69
CA ALA A 337 13.70 8.85 -40.73
C ALA A 337 12.65 8.53 -41.80
N PHE A 338 12.03 9.58 -42.35
CA PHE A 338 11.09 9.50 -43.46
C PHE A 338 11.66 10.29 -44.63
N ASN A 339 11.88 9.63 -45.77
CA ASN A 339 12.31 10.26 -47.02
C ASN A 339 11.09 10.48 -47.91
N LEU A 340 10.62 11.71 -48.05
CA LEU A 340 9.34 12.07 -48.69
C LEU A 340 9.51 12.66 -50.11
N SER A 341 10.68 12.62 -50.67
CA SER A 341 11.00 13.29 -51.97
C SER A 341 11.05 12.35 -53.17
N VAL A 342 10.43 11.18 -53.09
CA VAL A 342 10.46 10.19 -54.17
C VAL A 342 9.66 10.66 -55.39
N LEU A 343 8.56 11.42 -55.19
CA LEU A 343 7.76 11.99 -56.23
C LEU A 343 8.12 13.49 -56.40
N PRO A 344 8.17 14.02 -57.66
CA PRO A 344 8.54 15.42 -57.95
C PRO A 344 7.46 16.45 -57.59
N GLU A 345 6.30 16.02 -57.08
CA GLU A 345 5.15 16.87 -56.78
C GLU A 345 5.16 17.28 -55.30
N ALA A 346 4.86 18.57 -55.05
CA ALA A 346 4.66 19.05 -53.68
C ALA A 346 3.42 18.45 -53.04
N ASN A 347 3.53 17.98 -51.83
CA ASN A 347 2.41 17.36 -51.09
C ASN A 347 2.50 17.64 -49.58
N THR A 348 1.41 17.34 -48.86
CA THR A 348 1.35 17.44 -47.41
C THR A 348 1.12 16.05 -46.84
N TYR A 349 1.96 15.69 -45.87
CA TYR A 349 1.92 14.40 -45.15
C TYR A 349 1.54 14.63 -43.70
N TYR A 350 0.64 13.78 -43.20
CA TYR A 350 0.23 13.78 -41.81
C TYR A 350 0.69 12.48 -41.14
N PHE A 351 1.35 12.58 -40.00
CA PHE A 351 1.82 11.45 -39.20
C PHE A 351 1.17 11.54 -37.82
N ASP A 352 0.73 10.39 -37.28
CA ASP A 352 0.19 10.23 -35.96
C ASP A 352 0.65 8.88 -35.40
N ASP A 353 0.75 8.74 -34.09
CA ASP A 353 1.07 7.49 -33.39
C ASP A 353 2.30 6.74 -33.95
N ILE A 354 3.41 7.44 -34.12
CA ILE A 354 4.69 6.80 -34.52
C ILE A 354 5.24 6.02 -33.33
N LYS A 355 5.33 4.70 -33.49
CA LYS A 355 5.73 3.76 -32.44
C LYS A 355 6.84 2.87 -32.96
N TRP A 356 7.92 2.77 -32.19
CA TRP A 356 9.03 1.85 -32.47
C TRP A 356 9.27 0.98 -31.25
N GLU A 357 8.98 -0.29 -31.37
CA GLU A 357 9.02 -1.27 -30.30
C GLU A 357 9.99 -2.39 -30.65
N LEU A 358 10.63 -2.90 -29.64
CA LEU A 358 11.44 -4.11 -29.65
C LEU A 358 10.74 -5.16 -28.79
N GLU A 359 10.48 -6.33 -29.35
CA GLU A 359 10.25 -7.52 -28.53
C GLU A 359 11.60 -8.12 -28.18
N GLU A 360 12.08 -7.82 -26.99
CA GLU A 360 13.24 -8.52 -26.45
C GLU A 360 12.82 -9.96 -26.18
N LYS A 361 13.42 -10.89 -26.93
CA LYS A 361 13.45 -12.28 -26.49
C LYS A 361 14.37 -12.36 -25.28
N GLY A 362 13.76 -11.98 -24.19
CA GLY A 362 14.11 -12.15 -22.81
C GLY A 362 15.59 -12.27 -22.49
N ASN A 363 16.20 -11.16 -22.06
CA ASN A 363 17.28 -11.22 -21.07
C ASN A 363 16.70 -11.61 -19.69
N THR A 364 15.51 -12.21 -19.66
CA THR A 364 14.84 -12.65 -18.46
C THR A 364 14.51 -14.12 -18.59
N ILE A 365 14.73 -14.85 -17.51
CA ILE A 365 14.18 -16.20 -17.35
C ILE A 365 12.89 -16.05 -16.57
N PRO A 366 11.72 -16.35 -17.17
CA PRO A 366 10.48 -16.38 -16.42
C PRO A 366 10.59 -17.39 -15.28
N LEU A 367 10.12 -17.00 -14.10
CA LEU A 367 9.92 -17.96 -13.03
C LEU A 367 8.85 -18.98 -13.44
N THR A 368 9.11 -20.25 -13.21
CA THR A 368 8.09 -21.28 -13.39
C THR A 368 6.91 -21.07 -12.44
N PRO A 369 5.74 -21.62 -12.74
CA PRO A 369 4.60 -21.56 -11.80
C PRO A 369 4.94 -22.10 -10.41
N GLU A 370 5.74 -23.15 -10.32
CA GLU A 370 6.21 -23.74 -9.07
C GLU A 370 7.13 -22.77 -8.30
N GLU A 371 8.09 -22.13 -8.98
CA GLU A 371 8.97 -21.13 -8.36
C GLU A 371 8.18 -19.93 -7.84
N LYS A 372 7.17 -19.45 -8.59
CA LYS A 372 6.28 -18.37 -8.16
C LYS A 372 5.47 -18.80 -6.94
N LYS A 373 4.89 -20.00 -6.94
CA LYS A 373 4.16 -20.58 -5.81
C LYS A 373 5.04 -20.69 -4.55
N ASP A 374 6.24 -21.22 -4.69
CA ASP A 374 7.19 -21.38 -3.57
C ASP A 374 7.60 -20.03 -3.00
N THR A 375 7.93 -19.06 -3.87
CA THR A 375 8.32 -17.71 -3.49
C THR A 375 7.19 -16.99 -2.74
N LEU A 376 5.97 -17.05 -3.26
CA LEU A 376 4.81 -16.42 -2.62
C LEU A 376 4.36 -17.14 -1.36
N THR A 377 4.51 -18.47 -1.29
CA THR A 377 4.33 -19.24 -0.05
C THR A 377 5.30 -18.77 1.03
N TRP A 378 6.57 -18.54 0.66
CA TRP A 378 7.58 -17.99 1.57
C TRP A 378 7.21 -16.56 2.03
N ALA A 379 6.76 -15.70 1.11
CA ALA A 379 6.34 -14.33 1.46
C ALA A 379 5.15 -14.33 2.44
N LEU A 380 4.17 -15.17 2.18
CA LEU A 380 2.99 -15.35 3.03
C LEU A 380 3.36 -15.94 4.41
N ASP A 381 4.28 -16.91 4.45
CA ASP A 381 4.81 -17.50 5.70
C ASP A 381 5.48 -16.44 6.58
N ASN A 382 6.35 -15.60 5.99
CA ASN A 382 7.02 -14.50 6.70
C ASN A 382 6.03 -13.46 7.23
N TRP A 383 5.03 -13.11 6.45
CA TRP A 383 3.98 -12.19 6.85
C TRP A 383 3.19 -12.70 8.07
N VAL A 384 2.65 -13.93 7.96
CA VAL A 384 1.87 -14.54 9.05
C VAL A 384 2.74 -14.74 10.29
N LYS A 385 4.00 -15.16 10.11
CA LYS A 385 4.96 -15.29 11.21
C LYS A 385 5.16 -13.98 11.95
N GLY A 386 5.49 -12.91 11.23
CA GLY A 386 5.72 -11.59 11.84
C GLY A 386 4.49 -11.04 12.55
N MET A 387 3.29 -11.23 11.98
CA MET A 387 2.04 -10.80 12.60
C MET A 387 1.75 -11.59 13.90
N MET A 388 1.95 -12.90 13.91
CA MET A 388 1.75 -13.73 15.11
C MET A 388 2.80 -13.43 16.20
N GLU A 389 4.03 -13.13 15.81
CA GLU A 389 5.09 -12.68 16.73
C GLU A 389 4.72 -11.34 17.36
N ALA A 390 4.33 -10.36 16.56
CA ALA A 390 3.98 -9.01 17.03
C ALA A 390 2.77 -9.01 17.98
N THR A 391 1.87 -9.98 17.84
CA THR A 391 0.67 -10.12 18.68
C THR A 391 0.88 -11.03 19.89
N GLY A 392 1.95 -11.84 19.93
CA GLY A 392 2.39 -12.63 21.07
C GLY A 392 1.31 -13.53 21.68
N GLY A 393 0.41 -14.11 20.86
CA GLY A 393 -0.69 -14.95 21.31
C GLY A 393 -1.86 -14.21 21.98
N TYR A 394 -1.85 -12.88 22.00
CA TYR A 394 -2.94 -12.09 22.58
C TYR A 394 -4.18 -12.03 21.68
N VAL A 395 -3.99 -11.93 20.36
CA VAL A 395 -5.08 -11.88 19.36
C VAL A 395 -5.53 -13.31 19.05
N THR A 396 -6.66 -13.69 19.61
CA THR A 396 -7.15 -15.08 19.55
C THR A 396 -8.22 -15.32 18.48
N ALA A 397 -8.61 -14.30 17.73
CA ALA A 397 -9.55 -14.42 16.62
C ALA A 397 -9.10 -13.55 15.46
N TRP A 398 -9.20 -14.09 14.25
CA TRP A 398 -8.69 -13.47 13.03
C TRP A 398 -9.61 -13.69 11.85
N ASP A 399 -9.72 -12.68 11.00
CA ASP A 399 -10.04 -12.91 9.59
C ASP A 399 -8.82 -13.57 8.95
N LEU A 400 -8.91 -14.90 8.76
CA LEU A 400 -7.89 -15.70 8.11
C LEU A 400 -7.72 -15.26 6.65
N ALA A 401 -8.86 -15.15 5.97
CA ALA A 401 -8.93 -14.59 4.63
C ALA A 401 -10.17 -13.70 4.52
N ASN A 402 -10.02 -12.58 3.84
CA ASN A 402 -11.04 -11.56 3.64
C ASN A 402 -11.49 -11.51 2.19
N GLU A 403 -12.82 -11.42 1.96
CA GLU A 403 -13.44 -11.19 0.65
C GLU A 403 -13.00 -12.21 -0.42
N THR A 404 -13.14 -13.49 -0.09
CA THR A 404 -12.63 -14.57 -0.93
C THR A 404 -13.49 -14.88 -2.15
N VAL A 405 -14.82 -14.65 -2.06
CA VAL A 405 -15.77 -15.03 -3.12
C VAL A 405 -16.03 -13.88 -4.08
N SER A 406 -15.88 -14.12 -5.38
CA SER A 406 -15.94 -13.06 -6.39
C SER A 406 -17.37 -12.52 -6.65
N GLY A 407 -18.35 -13.38 -6.75
CA GLY A 407 -19.72 -13.07 -7.17
C GLY A 407 -20.03 -13.47 -8.60
N VAL A 408 -19.13 -14.20 -9.27
CA VAL A 408 -19.35 -14.82 -10.59
C VAL A 408 -19.09 -16.32 -10.54
N ASP A 409 -19.76 -17.08 -11.39
CA ASP A 409 -19.66 -18.53 -11.56
C ASP A 409 -19.23 -18.77 -13.01
N ASN A 410 -17.90 -18.81 -13.27
CA ASN A 410 -17.34 -18.96 -14.60
C ASN A 410 -17.26 -20.43 -15.02
N ASP A 411 -17.04 -21.35 -14.06
CA ASP A 411 -16.93 -22.77 -14.35
C ASP A 411 -18.29 -23.50 -14.43
N GLY A 412 -19.38 -22.84 -14.01
CA GLY A 412 -20.74 -23.32 -14.13
C GLY A 412 -21.09 -24.44 -13.13
N ASP A 413 -20.39 -24.54 -12.02
CA ASP A 413 -20.62 -25.57 -10.99
C ASP A 413 -21.78 -25.20 -10.03
N GLY A 414 -22.33 -23.98 -10.17
CA GLY A 414 -23.46 -23.47 -9.38
C GLY A 414 -23.03 -22.71 -8.13
N PHE A 415 -21.73 -22.45 -7.95
CA PHE A 415 -21.16 -21.64 -6.88
C PHE A 415 -20.26 -20.55 -7.47
N TYR A 416 -20.19 -19.42 -6.79
CA TYR A 416 -19.29 -18.35 -7.23
C TYR A 416 -17.83 -18.74 -7.02
N ASP A 417 -17.00 -18.44 -8.02
CA ASP A 417 -15.54 -18.60 -7.98
C ASP A 417 -14.90 -17.73 -6.91
N LEU A 418 -13.66 -18.03 -6.58
CA LEU A 418 -12.85 -17.14 -5.74
C LEU A 418 -12.40 -15.90 -6.53
N GLN A 419 -12.02 -14.87 -5.80
CA GLN A 419 -11.39 -13.67 -6.34
C GLN A 419 -10.08 -14.03 -7.06
N SER A 420 -9.95 -13.62 -8.30
CA SER A 420 -8.79 -13.87 -9.18
C SER A 420 -8.61 -12.72 -10.17
N SER A 421 -7.51 -12.70 -10.90
CA SER A 421 -7.28 -11.74 -11.99
C SER A 421 -8.26 -11.91 -13.16
N GLU A 422 -8.90 -13.06 -13.30
CA GLU A 422 -9.89 -13.32 -14.34
C GLU A 422 -11.23 -12.63 -14.07
N ASN A 423 -11.56 -12.39 -12.79
CA ASN A 423 -12.84 -11.81 -12.39
C ASN A 423 -12.73 -10.50 -11.61
N GLY A 424 -11.52 -9.96 -11.45
CA GLY A 424 -11.22 -8.73 -10.75
C GLY A 424 -10.21 -7.84 -11.48
N ASP A 425 -9.73 -6.80 -10.82
CA ASP A 425 -8.77 -5.84 -11.40
C ASP A 425 -7.34 -6.10 -10.89
N PRO A 426 -6.45 -6.73 -11.69
CA PRO A 426 -5.08 -7.01 -11.31
C PRO A 426 -4.18 -5.76 -11.27
N THR A 427 -4.66 -4.60 -11.71
CA THR A 427 -3.88 -3.35 -11.62
C THR A 427 -3.93 -2.73 -10.23
N THR A 428 -4.94 -3.08 -9.43
CA THR A 428 -5.16 -2.53 -8.09
C THR A 428 -5.09 -3.59 -6.98
N ASN A 429 -5.16 -4.88 -7.34
CA ASN A 429 -5.22 -6.00 -6.40
C ASN A 429 -4.20 -7.07 -6.73
N PHE A 430 -3.76 -7.79 -5.70
CA PHE A 430 -2.88 -8.95 -5.84
C PHE A 430 -3.64 -10.23 -5.47
N TYR A 431 -3.90 -11.08 -6.46
CA TYR A 431 -4.70 -12.29 -6.28
C TYR A 431 -3.79 -13.48 -5.94
N TRP A 432 -3.72 -13.83 -4.67
CA TRP A 432 -2.93 -14.96 -4.18
C TRP A 432 -3.38 -16.29 -4.79
N THR A 433 -4.67 -16.42 -5.10
CA THR A 433 -5.27 -17.60 -5.73
C THR A 433 -4.69 -17.91 -7.11
N ASP A 434 -4.32 -16.90 -7.90
CA ASP A 434 -3.71 -17.07 -9.23
C ASP A 434 -2.39 -17.86 -9.18
N TYR A 435 -1.68 -17.76 -8.06
CA TYR A 435 -0.36 -18.38 -7.89
C TYR A 435 -0.37 -19.58 -6.95
N LEU A 436 -1.14 -19.50 -5.87
CA LEU A 436 -1.18 -20.54 -4.85
C LEU A 436 -2.26 -21.58 -5.13
N GLY A 437 -3.28 -21.22 -5.94
CA GLY A 437 -4.46 -21.99 -6.22
C GLY A 437 -5.55 -21.83 -5.17
N ASP A 438 -6.79 -22.08 -5.56
CA ASP A 438 -8.00 -21.84 -4.78
C ASP A 438 -8.07 -22.60 -3.46
N ILE A 439 -7.49 -23.78 -3.43
CA ILE A 439 -7.49 -24.65 -2.25
C ILE A 439 -6.30 -24.37 -1.35
N ASP A 440 -5.10 -24.27 -1.93
CA ASP A 440 -3.87 -24.20 -1.14
C ASP A 440 -3.68 -22.86 -0.45
N TYR A 441 -4.16 -21.75 -1.05
CA TYR A 441 -4.04 -20.41 -0.46
C TYR A 441 -4.58 -20.37 0.97
N VAL A 442 -5.82 -20.79 1.18
CA VAL A 442 -6.45 -20.74 2.51
C VAL A 442 -5.85 -21.78 3.46
N ARG A 443 -5.48 -22.97 2.93
CA ARG A 443 -4.81 -24.02 3.71
C ARG A 443 -3.44 -23.60 4.22
N ILE A 444 -2.66 -22.92 3.38
CA ILE A 444 -1.37 -22.34 3.77
C ILE A 444 -1.56 -21.32 4.89
N LEU A 445 -2.47 -20.36 4.72
CA LEU A 445 -2.78 -19.35 5.74
C LEU A 445 -3.17 -20.00 7.08
N GLU A 446 -4.09 -20.97 7.06
CA GLU A 446 -4.59 -21.64 8.25
C GLU A 446 -3.46 -22.39 8.99
N SER A 447 -2.71 -23.19 8.27
CA SER A 447 -1.59 -23.95 8.79
C SER A 447 -0.52 -23.05 9.43
N ARG A 448 -0.18 -21.93 8.77
CA ARG A 448 0.81 -20.95 9.27
C ARG A 448 0.29 -20.17 10.47
N ALA A 449 -0.97 -19.75 10.44
CA ALA A 449 -1.59 -19.05 11.55
C ALA A 449 -1.57 -19.92 12.83
N ARG A 450 -1.99 -21.18 12.75
CA ARG A 450 -1.98 -22.08 13.91
C ARG A 450 -0.59 -22.40 14.40
N LYS A 451 0.36 -22.64 13.48
CA LYS A 451 1.77 -22.91 13.80
C LYS A 451 2.37 -21.74 14.59
N TYR A 452 2.33 -20.56 14.03
CA TYR A 452 3.00 -19.40 14.61
C TYR A 452 2.27 -18.83 15.82
N PHE A 453 0.94 -18.91 15.88
CA PHE A 453 0.21 -18.57 17.09
C PHE A 453 0.67 -19.38 18.30
N LYS A 454 0.84 -20.70 18.12
CA LYS A 454 1.38 -21.59 19.16
C LYS A 454 2.84 -21.26 19.48
N GLU A 455 3.68 -21.04 18.46
CA GLU A 455 5.10 -20.77 18.60
C GLU A 455 5.36 -19.50 19.42
N TYR A 456 4.55 -18.45 19.21
CA TYR A 456 4.67 -17.19 19.93
C TYR A 456 3.78 -17.09 21.18
N GLY A 457 3.44 -18.21 21.79
CA GLY A 457 2.90 -18.28 23.15
C GLY A 457 1.37 -18.28 23.24
N GLY A 458 0.66 -18.34 22.09
CA GLY A 458 -0.79 -18.49 22.09
C GLY A 458 -1.26 -19.89 22.52
N ASP A 459 -2.41 -19.96 23.18
CA ASP A 459 -3.09 -21.21 23.49
C ASP A 459 -3.89 -21.70 22.26
N PRO A 460 -3.47 -22.80 21.58
CA PRO A 460 -4.12 -23.25 20.35
C PRO A 460 -5.61 -23.52 20.47
N SER A 461 -6.10 -23.84 21.66
CA SER A 461 -7.53 -24.09 21.91
C SER A 461 -8.38 -22.83 21.80
N LYS A 462 -7.76 -21.65 21.94
CA LYS A 462 -8.43 -20.36 21.93
C LYS A 462 -8.45 -19.71 20.55
N LEU A 463 -7.55 -20.13 19.63
CA LEU A 463 -7.48 -19.53 18.30
C LEU A 463 -8.74 -19.83 17.49
N LYS A 464 -9.33 -18.78 16.93
CA LYS A 464 -10.48 -18.83 16.02
C LYS A 464 -10.13 -18.15 14.72
N LEU A 465 -10.28 -18.87 13.62
CA LEU A 465 -9.96 -18.42 12.27
C LEU A 465 -11.25 -18.33 11.46
N PHE A 466 -11.53 -17.13 10.94
CA PHE A 466 -12.75 -16.81 10.20
C PHE A 466 -12.45 -16.59 8.73
N ILE A 467 -13.40 -16.92 7.87
CA ILE A 467 -13.47 -16.37 6.52
C ILE A 467 -14.48 -15.24 6.55
N ASN A 468 -14.07 -14.05 6.17
CA ASN A 468 -14.87 -12.84 6.22
C ASN A 468 -15.23 -12.39 4.81
N ASP A 469 -16.50 -12.06 4.56
CA ASP A 469 -16.91 -11.61 3.22
C ASP A 469 -18.07 -10.62 3.29
N PHE A 470 -18.22 -9.81 2.23
CA PHE A 470 -19.26 -8.80 2.06
C PHE A 470 -20.42 -9.31 1.21
N ASN A 471 -21.56 -8.64 1.27
CA ASN A 471 -22.75 -8.96 0.49
C ASN A 471 -23.27 -10.41 0.66
N LEU A 472 -23.01 -11.05 1.79
CA LEU A 472 -23.57 -12.38 2.08
C LEU A 472 -25.11 -12.33 2.25
N GLU A 473 -25.64 -11.17 2.62
CA GLU A 473 -27.06 -10.85 2.75
C GLU A 473 -27.73 -10.50 1.40
N SER A 474 -27.06 -10.71 0.29
CA SER A 474 -27.49 -10.30 -1.05
C SER A 474 -28.87 -10.87 -1.44
N TRP A 475 -29.82 -9.97 -1.64
CA TRP A 475 -31.18 -10.33 -2.08
C TRP A 475 -31.32 -10.42 -3.60
N TRP A 476 -30.47 -9.73 -4.35
CA TRP A 476 -30.47 -9.66 -5.83
C TRP A 476 -29.99 -10.95 -6.50
N ASP A 477 -29.27 -11.81 -5.78
CA ASP A 477 -28.80 -13.12 -6.26
C ASP A 477 -29.39 -14.30 -5.47
N GLY A 478 -30.36 -14.03 -4.60
CA GLY A 478 -31.00 -15.05 -3.76
C GLY A 478 -30.05 -15.67 -2.73
N ASN A 479 -29.16 -14.87 -2.16
CA ASN A 479 -28.11 -15.27 -1.23
C ASN A 479 -27.11 -16.29 -1.83
N GLN A 480 -26.83 -16.20 -3.12
CA GLN A 480 -25.90 -17.14 -3.78
C GLN A 480 -24.48 -17.00 -3.21
N LYS A 481 -24.06 -15.78 -2.86
CA LYS A 481 -22.71 -15.55 -2.33
C LYS A 481 -22.48 -16.28 -1.01
N VAL A 482 -23.39 -16.24 -0.05
CA VAL A 482 -23.23 -16.98 1.22
C VAL A 482 -23.25 -18.50 1.02
N LYS A 483 -24.04 -19.01 0.08
CA LYS A 483 -24.03 -20.44 -0.27
C LYS A 483 -22.69 -20.88 -0.83
N SER A 484 -22.11 -20.05 -1.70
CA SER A 484 -20.79 -20.27 -2.28
C SER A 484 -19.70 -20.25 -1.22
N LEU A 485 -19.73 -19.28 -0.30
CA LEU A 485 -18.75 -19.22 0.80
C LEU A 485 -18.80 -20.48 1.69
N VAL A 486 -20.00 -20.96 2.05
CA VAL A 486 -20.16 -22.19 2.85
C VAL A 486 -19.60 -23.40 2.09
N GLU A 487 -19.84 -23.48 0.77
CA GLU A 487 -19.31 -24.55 -0.06
C GLU A 487 -17.76 -24.48 -0.16
N TRP A 488 -17.17 -23.29 -0.34
CA TRP A 488 -15.72 -23.12 -0.34
C TRP A 488 -15.07 -23.52 0.99
N ILE A 489 -15.69 -23.20 2.12
CA ILE A 489 -15.22 -23.67 3.44
C ILE A 489 -15.21 -25.20 3.48
N ARG A 490 -16.25 -25.87 2.97
CA ARG A 490 -16.31 -27.33 2.87
C ARG A 490 -15.20 -27.90 1.99
N ARG A 491 -14.87 -27.21 0.86
CA ARG A 491 -13.79 -27.62 -0.04
C ARG A 491 -12.42 -27.48 0.64
N TRP A 492 -12.16 -26.38 1.33
CA TRP A 492 -10.90 -26.18 2.06
C TRP A 492 -10.71 -27.21 3.19
N GLU A 493 -11.77 -27.59 3.89
CA GLU A 493 -11.72 -28.58 4.97
C GLU A 493 -11.76 -30.05 4.49
N SER A 494 -11.87 -30.30 3.18
CA SER A 494 -11.99 -31.65 2.61
C SER A 494 -10.76 -32.54 2.85
N ASP A 495 -9.62 -31.97 3.23
CA ASP A 495 -8.42 -32.70 3.61
C ASP A 495 -8.48 -33.31 5.01
N GLY A 496 -9.49 -32.96 5.80
CA GLY A 496 -9.67 -33.44 7.18
C GLY A 496 -8.65 -32.89 8.18
N VAL A 497 -7.82 -31.93 7.77
CA VAL A 497 -6.77 -31.28 8.60
C VAL A 497 -7.05 -29.79 8.77
N THR A 498 -7.32 -29.10 7.67
CA THR A 498 -7.66 -27.67 7.67
C THR A 498 -8.95 -27.43 8.43
N LYS A 499 -8.97 -26.42 9.28
CA LYS A 499 -10.12 -26.10 10.10
C LYS A 499 -10.43 -24.60 10.09
N ILE A 500 -11.57 -24.25 9.54
CA ILE A 500 -12.15 -22.91 9.62
C ILE A 500 -13.11 -22.87 10.82
N ASP A 501 -12.86 -21.99 11.78
CA ASP A 501 -13.66 -21.92 13.00
C ASP A 501 -14.93 -21.11 12.82
N GLY A 502 -14.94 -20.10 11.96
CA GLY A 502 -16.08 -19.19 11.82
C GLY A 502 -16.23 -18.54 10.45
N ILE A 503 -17.36 -17.86 10.31
CA ILE A 503 -17.72 -17.03 9.16
C ILE A 503 -18.00 -15.63 9.66
N GLY A 504 -17.30 -14.63 9.07
CA GLY A 504 -17.60 -13.22 9.21
C GLY A 504 -18.53 -12.77 8.07
N THR A 505 -19.63 -12.11 8.41
CA THR A 505 -20.43 -11.36 7.45
C THR A 505 -20.25 -9.88 7.71
N GLN A 506 -19.70 -9.14 6.72
CA GLN A 506 -19.36 -7.73 6.90
C GLN A 506 -20.60 -6.90 7.24
N MET A 507 -21.69 -7.08 6.52
CA MET A 507 -22.95 -6.36 6.72
C MET A 507 -22.82 -4.83 6.58
N HIS A 508 -22.14 -4.37 5.53
CA HIS A 508 -22.17 -2.98 5.11
C HIS A 508 -23.50 -2.68 4.41
N VAL A 509 -24.54 -2.41 5.19
CA VAL A 509 -25.90 -2.27 4.67
C VAL A 509 -26.32 -0.82 4.45
N SER A 510 -27.44 -0.61 3.78
CA SER A 510 -28.14 0.68 3.74
C SER A 510 -29.62 0.45 4.01
N TYR A 511 -30.24 1.31 4.83
CA TYR A 511 -31.69 1.36 4.90
C TYR A 511 -32.24 1.88 3.57
N ILE A 512 -33.18 1.18 2.98
CA ILE A 512 -33.77 1.52 1.68
C ILE A 512 -35.16 2.14 1.90
N LEU A 513 -35.35 3.39 1.44
CA LEU A 513 -36.62 4.11 1.64
C LEU A 513 -37.78 3.49 0.83
N ASN A 514 -37.49 2.76 -0.25
CA ASN A 514 -38.49 1.97 -0.94
C ASN A 514 -38.86 0.74 -0.08
N GLU A 515 -40.11 0.66 0.38
CA GLU A 515 -40.57 -0.39 1.29
C GLU A 515 -40.45 -1.81 0.71
N ALA A 516 -40.67 -1.99 -0.59
CA ALA A 516 -40.57 -3.30 -1.23
C ALA A 516 -39.12 -3.79 -1.28
N ASP A 517 -38.19 -2.91 -1.62
CA ASP A 517 -36.76 -3.21 -1.66
C ASP A 517 -36.22 -3.48 -0.25
N GLN A 518 -36.64 -2.66 0.73
CA GLN A 518 -36.27 -2.85 2.15
C GLN A 518 -36.76 -4.22 2.65
N LYS A 519 -38.00 -4.59 2.35
CA LYS A 519 -38.53 -5.89 2.73
C LYS A 519 -37.77 -7.06 2.09
N ALA A 520 -37.39 -6.93 0.82
CA ALA A 520 -36.58 -7.95 0.15
C ALA A 520 -35.22 -8.12 0.81
N GLN A 521 -34.55 -7.01 1.20
CA GLN A 521 -33.30 -7.03 1.95
C GLN A 521 -33.46 -7.69 3.32
N GLU A 522 -34.52 -7.36 4.08
CA GLU A 522 -34.80 -7.98 5.38
C GLU A 522 -35.00 -9.50 5.26
N ASP A 523 -35.75 -9.95 4.25
CA ASP A 523 -35.98 -11.37 4.00
C ASP A 523 -34.67 -12.10 3.64
N ALA A 524 -33.81 -11.47 2.85
CA ALA A 524 -32.50 -12.02 2.50
C ALA A 524 -31.56 -12.10 3.71
N ILE A 525 -31.56 -11.11 4.59
CA ILE A 525 -30.79 -11.14 5.86
C ILE A 525 -31.25 -12.34 6.72
N VAL A 526 -32.56 -12.53 6.86
CA VAL A 526 -33.11 -13.68 7.59
C VAL A 526 -32.69 -15.01 6.96
N ASN A 527 -32.71 -15.09 5.62
CA ASN A 527 -32.30 -16.30 4.91
C ASN A 527 -30.79 -16.55 5.04
N MET A 528 -29.95 -15.50 4.93
CA MET A 528 -28.51 -15.59 5.17
C MET A 528 -28.21 -16.16 6.56
N PHE A 529 -28.83 -15.63 7.62
CA PHE A 529 -28.60 -16.13 8.97
C PHE A 529 -29.00 -17.61 9.11
N LYS A 530 -30.06 -18.08 8.45
CA LYS A 530 -30.42 -19.50 8.42
C LYS A 530 -29.33 -20.35 7.76
N ILE A 531 -28.83 -19.94 6.60
CA ILE A 531 -27.76 -20.65 5.90
C ILE A 531 -26.49 -20.69 6.77
N LEU A 532 -26.15 -19.57 7.41
CA LEU A 532 -24.99 -19.48 8.31
C LEU A 532 -25.18 -20.38 9.55
N ALA A 533 -26.35 -20.43 10.14
CA ALA A 533 -26.65 -21.33 11.28
C ALA A 533 -26.49 -22.80 10.91
N GLU A 534 -26.93 -23.20 9.71
CA GLU A 534 -26.78 -24.56 9.19
C GLU A 534 -25.32 -24.96 8.93
N SER A 535 -24.41 -24.01 8.76
CA SER A 535 -22.97 -24.28 8.56
C SER A 535 -22.29 -24.91 9.78
N GLY A 536 -22.86 -24.75 10.98
CA GLY A 536 -22.26 -25.19 12.26
C GLY A 536 -21.02 -24.39 12.68
N LYS A 537 -20.69 -23.30 11.97
CA LYS A 537 -19.54 -22.42 12.25
C LYS A 537 -19.88 -21.35 13.28
N LEU A 538 -18.86 -20.76 13.91
CA LEU A 538 -19.05 -19.51 14.65
C LEU A 538 -19.43 -18.40 13.67
N ILE A 539 -20.40 -17.57 14.04
CA ILE A 539 -20.89 -16.49 13.19
C ILE A 539 -20.59 -15.16 13.85
N LYS A 540 -19.95 -14.27 13.09
CA LYS A 540 -19.68 -12.90 13.46
C LYS A 540 -20.30 -11.96 12.45
N ILE A 541 -21.05 -10.95 12.90
CA ILE A 541 -21.26 -9.73 12.12
C ILE A 541 -19.99 -8.90 12.33
N SER A 542 -19.16 -8.80 11.30
CA SER A 542 -17.78 -8.37 11.47
C SER A 542 -17.57 -6.87 11.25
N GLU A 543 -18.44 -6.21 10.46
CA GLU A 543 -18.19 -4.84 9.97
C GLU A 543 -19.49 -4.03 9.82
N LEU A 544 -20.45 -4.24 10.72
CA LEU A 544 -21.77 -3.61 10.62
C LEU A 544 -21.67 -2.09 10.57
N ASP A 545 -22.08 -1.51 9.47
CA ASP A 545 -22.41 -0.10 9.33
C ASP A 545 -23.64 0.10 8.46
N MET A 546 -24.25 1.29 8.55
CA MET A 546 -25.51 1.52 7.86
C MET A 546 -25.56 2.90 7.22
N GLY A 547 -25.71 2.92 5.90
CA GLY A 547 -26.10 4.11 5.15
C GLY A 547 -27.62 4.21 4.96
N ILE A 548 -28.05 5.08 4.07
CA ILE A 548 -29.45 5.23 3.66
C ILE A 548 -29.51 5.60 2.19
N VAL A 549 -30.43 4.96 1.45
CA VAL A 549 -30.65 5.19 0.01
C VAL A 549 -32.14 5.31 -0.28
N ASP A 550 -32.51 5.98 -1.38
CA ASP A 550 -33.91 6.13 -1.80
C ASP A 550 -34.54 4.83 -2.30
N LYS A 551 -33.76 4.02 -2.99
CA LYS A 551 -34.14 2.72 -3.57
C LYS A 551 -32.94 1.80 -3.67
N ALA A 552 -33.17 0.54 -3.99
CA ALA A 552 -32.13 -0.43 -4.26
C ALA A 552 -31.08 0.11 -5.26
N PHE A 553 -29.81 -0.01 -4.93
CA PHE A 553 -28.67 0.50 -5.72
C PHE A 553 -28.75 2.01 -6.02
N GLY A 554 -29.56 2.77 -5.25
CA GLY A 554 -29.68 4.22 -5.37
C GLY A 554 -28.46 4.96 -4.82
N THR A 555 -28.48 6.29 -5.02
CA THR A 555 -27.42 7.15 -4.48
C THR A 555 -27.59 7.31 -2.97
N ALA A 556 -26.48 7.22 -2.23
CA ALA A 556 -26.47 7.43 -0.79
C ALA A 556 -26.91 8.83 -0.39
N ILE A 557 -27.80 8.92 0.59
CA ILE A 557 -28.24 10.19 1.19
C ILE A 557 -27.18 10.58 2.23
N LYS A 558 -26.63 11.78 2.07
CA LYS A 558 -25.58 12.29 2.96
C LYS A 558 -26.16 12.73 4.31
N THR A 559 -25.35 12.66 5.35
CA THR A 559 -25.71 12.91 6.76
C THR A 559 -26.50 14.19 6.94
N GLU A 560 -26.11 15.30 6.28
CA GLU A 560 -26.79 16.60 6.38
C GLU A 560 -28.19 16.62 5.76
N ASN A 561 -28.54 15.63 4.94
CA ASN A 561 -29.83 15.53 4.25
C ASN A 561 -30.74 14.46 4.89
N VAL A 562 -30.28 13.74 5.92
CA VAL A 562 -31.07 12.70 6.59
C VAL A 562 -32.00 13.32 7.62
N THR A 563 -33.30 13.08 7.46
CA THR A 563 -34.32 13.57 8.41
C THR A 563 -34.32 12.76 9.71
N TYR A 564 -34.90 13.33 10.77
CA TYR A 564 -35.06 12.59 12.04
C TYR A 564 -35.89 11.32 11.88
N GLU A 565 -36.98 11.35 11.10
CA GLU A 565 -37.80 10.17 10.81
C GLU A 565 -36.98 9.07 10.10
N GLN A 566 -36.12 9.46 9.17
CA GLN A 566 -35.21 8.51 8.49
C GLN A 566 -34.19 7.92 9.48
N GLN A 567 -33.66 8.69 10.42
CA GLN A 567 -32.77 8.18 11.47
C GLN A 567 -33.49 7.17 12.36
N LEU A 568 -34.79 7.36 12.67
CA LEU A 568 -35.57 6.39 13.42
C LEU A 568 -35.76 5.08 12.62
N LYS A 569 -35.97 5.17 11.31
CA LYS A 569 -36.03 3.97 10.44
C LYS A 569 -34.71 3.21 10.38
N MET A 570 -33.60 3.92 10.32
CA MET A 570 -32.28 3.28 10.44
C MET A 570 -32.10 2.60 11.80
N ALA A 571 -32.57 3.20 12.88
CA ALA A 571 -32.56 2.61 14.22
C ALA A 571 -33.41 1.32 14.30
N GLU A 572 -34.61 1.33 13.74
CA GLU A 572 -35.47 0.14 13.62
C GLU A 572 -34.76 -0.99 12.85
N PHE A 573 -34.03 -0.66 11.80
CA PHE A 573 -33.30 -1.64 10.99
C PHE A 573 -32.08 -2.21 11.73
N TYR A 574 -31.33 -1.40 12.49
CA TYR A 574 -30.29 -1.92 13.42
C TYR A 574 -30.89 -2.90 14.43
N GLN A 575 -32.00 -2.52 15.05
CA GLN A 575 -32.70 -3.40 15.99
C GLN A 575 -33.14 -4.71 15.32
N PHE A 576 -33.68 -4.66 14.11
CA PHE A 576 -34.08 -5.82 13.32
C PHE A 576 -32.90 -6.77 13.09
N ILE A 577 -31.80 -6.28 12.51
CA ILE A 577 -30.61 -7.09 12.19
C ILE A 577 -30.11 -7.81 13.43
N ILE A 578 -29.88 -7.09 14.52
CA ILE A 578 -29.31 -7.63 15.76
C ILE A 578 -30.27 -8.60 16.41
N SER A 579 -31.56 -8.28 16.43
CA SER A 579 -32.57 -9.20 16.99
C SER A 579 -32.63 -10.50 16.18
N LYS A 580 -32.59 -10.45 14.85
CA LYS A 580 -32.59 -11.64 13.98
C LYS A 580 -31.32 -12.47 14.11
N TYR A 581 -30.18 -11.86 14.32
CA TYR A 581 -28.94 -12.57 14.64
C TYR A 581 -29.10 -13.40 15.92
N PHE A 582 -29.59 -12.83 17.03
CA PHE A 582 -29.80 -13.55 18.29
C PHE A 582 -30.94 -14.56 18.23
N GLU A 583 -31.94 -14.34 17.39
CA GLU A 583 -33.08 -15.25 17.20
C GLU A 583 -32.69 -16.50 16.41
N ILE A 584 -31.90 -16.35 15.34
CA ILE A 584 -31.69 -17.41 14.34
C ILE A 584 -30.37 -18.16 14.59
N ILE A 585 -29.28 -17.44 14.93
CA ILE A 585 -27.99 -18.09 15.17
C ILE A 585 -28.00 -18.81 16.54
N PRO A 586 -27.71 -20.11 16.59
CA PRO A 586 -27.60 -20.85 17.87
C PRO A 586 -26.56 -20.20 18.81
N VAL A 587 -26.83 -20.21 20.10
CA VAL A 587 -25.99 -19.52 21.10
C VAL A 587 -24.53 -19.96 21.04
N GLU A 588 -24.27 -21.24 20.80
CA GLU A 588 -22.94 -21.82 20.68
C GLU A 588 -22.17 -21.35 19.41
N GLN A 589 -22.90 -20.81 18.44
CA GLN A 589 -22.33 -20.26 17.22
C GLN A 589 -22.21 -18.71 17.25
N GLN A 590 -22.82 -18.05 18.24
CA GLN A 590 -22.80 -16.60 18.37
C GLN A 590 -21.43 -16.10 18.83
N TYR A 591 -20.53 -15.70 17.91
CA TYR A 591 -19.22 -15.15 18.28
C TYR A 591 -19.32 -13.68 18.69
N GLY A 592 -19.92 -12.82 17.86
CA GLY A 592 -19.97 -11.40 18.15
C GLY A 592 -20.55 -10.52 17.05
N ILE A 593 -20.64 -9.23 17.38
CA ILE A 593 -21.05 -8.16 16.47
C ILE A 593 -20.04 -7.01 16.61
N THR A 594 -19.48 -6.55 15.51
CA THR A 594 -18.59 -5.36 15.44
C THR A 594 -19.27 -4.25 14.65
N GLN A 595 -19.44 -3.08 15.27
CA GLN A 595 -19.77 -1.84 14.59
C GLN A 595 -18.53 -1.34 13.83
N TRP A 596 -18.67 -1.04 12.51
CA TRP A 596 -17.51 -0.61 11.70
C TRP A 596 -17.16 0.84 11.87
N CYS A 597 -18.15 1.72 11.90
CA CYS A 597 -17.96 3.15 12.06
C CYS A 597 -18.51 3.62 13.42
N ALA A 598 -17.68 4.18 14.28
CA ALA A 598 -18.16 4.78 15.54
C ALA A 598 -19.05 5.99 15.26
N THR A 599 -18.55 6.91 14.44
CA THR A 599 -19.22 8.17 14.06
C THR A 599 -19.62 8.13 12.59
N ASP A 600 -20.43 9.10 12.18
CA ASP A 600 -20.72 9.34 10.77
C ASP A 600 -19.43 9.56 9.99
N SER A 601 -19.39 9.03 8.77
CA SER A 601 -18.22 9.16 7.90
C SER A 601 -18.03 10.61 7.47
N PRO A 602 -16.82 11.18 7.64
CA PRO A 602 -16.50 12.51 7.11
C PRO A 602 -16.64 12.58 5.59
N ALA A 603 -16.85 13.78 5.05
CA ALA A 603 -17.02 13.97 3.61
C ALA A 603 -15.78 13.59 2.77
N ASP A 604 -14.60 13.60 3.38
CA ASP A 604 -13.30 13.21 2.80
C ASP A 604 -12.86 11.79 3.16
N SER A 605 -13.74 10.99 3.79
CA SER A 605 -13.45 9.60 4.14
C SER A 605 -13.25 8.75 2.89
N GLY A 606 -12.28 7.84 2.91
CA GLY A 606 -12.12 6.79 1.90
C GLY A 606 -13.21 5.72 1.95
N TRP A 607 -13.99 5.68 3.04
CA TRP A 607 -15.09 4.74 3.23
C TRP A 607 -16.41 5.49 3.42
N ARG A 608 -17.41 5.26 2.54
CA ARG A 608 -18.76 5.83 2.59
C ARG A 608 -18.78 7.35 2.87
N PRO A 609 -18.08 8.20 2.08
CA PRO A 609 -17.83 9.61 2.39
C PRO A 609 -19.12 10.38 2.63
N GLY A 610 -19.23 11.06 3.79
CA GLY A 610 -20.36 11.89 4.18
C GLY A 610 -21.64 11.13 4.53
N GLU A 611 -21.59 9.80 4.73
CA GLU A 611 -22.77 8.99 5.06
C GLU A 611 -23.02 8.87 6.58
N PRO A 612 -24.27 8.64 7.01
CA PRO A 612 -24.69 8.61 8.42
C PRO A 612 -24.39 7.27 9.10
N THR A 613 -23.17 6.73 8.94
CA THR A 613 -22.78 5.35 9.26
C THR A 613 -22.62 5.04 10.74
N GLY A 614 -22.50 6.06 11.59
CA GLY A 614 -22.17 5.91 12.99
C GLY A 614 -23.33 5.67 13.93
N LEU A 615 -23.01 5.19 15.13
CA LEU A 615 -23.91 5.18 16.29
C LEU A 615 -23.89 6.52 17.03
N TRP A 616 -22.83 7.28 16.81
CA TRP A 616 -22.64 8.65 17.29
C TRP A 616 -22.49 9.61 16.11
N ASP A 617 -22.80 10.86 16.35
CA ASP A 617 -22.45 11.93 15.42
C ASP A 617 -20.93 12.25 15.48
N SER A 618 -20.47 13.18 14.64
CA SER A 618 -19.06 13.60 14.60
C SER A 618 -18.54 14.22 15.92
N SER A 619 -19.43 14.55 16.85
CA SER A 619 -19.12 15.07 18.19
C SER A 619 -19.28 14.02 19.29
N PHE A 620 -19.40 12.75 18.93
CA PHE A 620 -19.66 11.62 19.83
C PHE A 620 -20.94 11.75 20.66
N LYS A 621 -21.97 12.44 20.16
CA LYS A 621 -23.32 12.40 20.71
C LYS A 621 -24.05 11.21 20.12
N ARG A 622 -24.80 10.49 20.98
CA ARG A 622 -25.61 9.35 20.57
C ARG A 622 -26.65 9.76 19.53
N LYS A 623 -26.81 8.94 18.51
CA LYS A 623 -27.84 9.05 17.47
C LYS A 623 -28.99 8.06 17.73
N PRO A 624 -30.14 8.19 17.04
CA PRO A 624 -31.18 7.14 17.06
C PRO A 624 -30.66 5.73 16.74
N THR A 625 -29.67 5.60 15.86
CA THR A 625 -28.98 4.34 15.54
C THR A 625 -28.34 3.68 16.77
N TYR A 626 -27.82 4.46 17.73
CA TYR A 626 -27.35 3.93 19.02
C TYR A 626 -28.48 3.26 19.81
N ALA A 627 -29.66 3.89 19.85
CA ALA A 627 -30.82 3.32 20.52
C ALA A 627 -31.28 2.01 19.83
N GLY A 628 -31.36 2.00 18.50
CA GLY A 628 -31.69 0.80 17.73
C GLY A 628 -30.73 -0.35 17.99
N PHE A 629 -29.42 -0.07 17.99
CA PHE A 629 -28.37 -1.03 18.31
C PHE A 629 -28.55 -1.60 19.74
N ALA A 630 -28.72 -0.72 20.73
CA ALA A 630 -28.95 -1.10 22.13
C ALA A 630 -30.23 -1.93 22.33
N ASN A 631 -31.32 -1.55 21.67
CA ASN A 631 -32.59 -2.29 21.71
C ASN A 631 -32.44 -3.69 21.13
N GLY A 632 -31.71 -3.84 20.02
CA GLY A 632 -31.37 -5.13 19.43
C GLY A 632 -30.59 -6.03 20.40
N LEU A 633 -29.57 -5.50 21.08
CA LEU A 633 -28.80 -6.21 22.11
C LEU A 633 -29.67 -6.63 23.32
N ALA A 634 -30.52 -5.72 23.76
CA ALA A 634 -31.41 -5.97 24.91
C ALA A 634 -32.58 -6.89 24.59
N GLY A 635 -32.89 -7.13 23.31
CA GLY A 635 -34.06 -7.85 22.83
C GLY A 635 -35.40 -7.17 23.18
N LYS A 636 -35.37 -5.86 23.45
CA LYS A 636 -36.54 -5.03 23.78
C LYS A 636 -36.22 -3.54 23.60
N VAL A 637 -37.26 -2.74 23.41
CA VAL A 637 -37.17 -1.30 23.44
C VAL A 637 -36.89 -0.80 24.87
N ILE A 638 -35.86 0.01 25.05
CA ILE A 638 -35.43 0.59 26.34
C ILE A 638 -36.14 1.91 26.61
N ALA A 639 -36.16 2.79 25.58
CA ALA A 639 -36.83 4.09 25.66
C ALA A 639 -37.41 4.45 24.29
N GLU A 640 -38.60 5.04 24.31
CA GLU A 640 -39.29 5.50 23.10
C GLU A 640 -38.99 6.99 22.86
N PRO A 641 -38.90 7.43 21.59
CA PRO A 641 -39.01 8.84 21.25
C PRO A 641 -40.35 9.43 21.77
N SER A 642 -40.35 10.66 22.21
CA SER A 642 -41.59 11.30 22.73
C SER A 642 -42.62 11.47 21.60
N GLU A 643 -43.82 10.91 21.76
CA GLU A 643 -44.93 10.97 20.79
C GLU A 643 -45.43 12.42 20.52
N GLU A 644 -45.27 13.34 21.47
CA GLU A 644 -45.74 14.72 21.34
C GLU A 644 -45.08 15.53 20.22
N LEU A 645 -43.93 15.07 19.73
CA LEU A 645 -43.14 15.75 18.71
C LEU A 645 -43.41 15.30 17.29
N SER A 646 -44.14 14.19 17.10
CA SER A 646 -44.51 13.65 15.80
C SER A 646 -45.80 14.29 15.19
N GLN A 647 -46.54 15.11 15.96
CA GLN A 647 -47.84 15.67 15.55
C GLN A 647 -47.82 17.13 15.12
N GLU A 648 -46.70 17.82 15.19
CA GLU A 648 -46.55 19.18 14.63
C GLU A 648 -46.09 19.10 13.17
N LYS A 649 -47.04 18.82 12.26
CA LYS A 649 -46.91 19.05 10.81
C LYS A 649 -47.75 20.25 10.40
#